data_74448cb93da32756ad4274ff100034b4
#
_entry.id   74448cb93da32756ad4274ff100034b4
#
_cell.length_a   1.000
_cell.length_b   1.000
_cell.length_c   1.000
_cell.angle_alpha   90.00
_cell.angle_beta   90.00
_cell.angle_gamma   90.00
#
_symmetry.space_group_name_H-M   'P 1'
#
loop_
_entity.id
_entity.type
_entity.pdbx_description
1 polymer ?
#
loop_
_entity_poly.entity_id
_entity_poly.type
_entity_poly.pdbx_seq_one_letter_code
_entity_poly.pdbx_strand_id
1 'polypeptide(L)'
;MENAFYIATCRFHVKEKDRLLITGYFLDNRPDGNRIEIRLDGKELFYTTDGIRLHPLKFRKIRKRLITKQFFLWIHLPKDWRETSRLEVLQSYRGKEELMKTFAVSELKNLEKWLANSIDKVNTEEKGFSVEGWYYSRKNASIRFLDENQNELEMKEEKIRRLDVLREYPECKKEEIAGFKAFYEEGIPRKLEVCFEEEEKNAEEIMNLKRKLRRQKMLDDFRKVRIYYRQFGIRAAFIRAGDKLSGKNGTEYEEWLRRHEPSRIRLYRQKRKQFTRMPKISIVVPLYRTPERYLREMLDSVRGQSYQNWELCLSDGSGEDSSIAGILEEYTKKDSRIRVKDNKKQLHISDNTNVALDMATGDYIAFMDHDDLLTPDALYECVAELNEYPDTELIYTDEDKITMDGEEYFFPHFKSDFNPDMLCTTNYFCHLVVVKKELYQAAGKLNGEYDGAQDYDFVLRCVEKTDKIRHIPKILYHWRACEGSTAGSADNKSYIVDAGAKAVRAHYRRMGIEAEVIPTKYPGMYRTKYPVKQTPKISVIIPNKDHTDDLIKCLRSIREKNTYENIEILVIENNSQKKKTFKDYRRIMHEYPKVKVLYWKGEGFNYPEINQYGIDHATGEYLLFLNNDTEMIGNDCIKEMLSYCMREDVGAVGARMYYEDGTLQHGGVIIGLGGVAGHAFLGIDGDSPGYFARAQVVHDLSAVTAACMMMKKRVYEEVGGFDSKFAVAFNDVDLCLKIRKAGYLIVYDPYAELIHYESKSRGYEDTEEKIERFNREIKLFQTRWKKILENGDPYYSPNLTLDHNDFGLNHLAKVERR
;
A
#
# COMPACT_ATOMS: atom_id res chain seq x y z
N MET A 1 -29.61 24.64 21.98
CA MET A 1 -29.66 23.78 20.82
C MET A 1 -30.02 22.43 21.33
N GLU A 2 -31.19 21.96 20.95
CA GLU A 2 -31.77 20.69 21.34
C GLU A 2 -30.95 19.52 20.81
N ASN A 3 -30.91 18.45 21.55
CA ASN A 3 -30.26 17.21 21.15
C ASN A 3 -30.98 16.65 19.93
N ALA A 4 -30.30 16.42 18.83
CA ALA A 4 -30.87 15.77 17.68
C ALA A 4 -30.59 14.25 17.79
N PHE A 5 -31.67 13.50 17.86
CA PHE A 5 -31.66 12.03 17.83
C PHE A 5 -32.28 11.55 16.52
N TYR A 6 -31.61 10.62 15.85
CA TYR A 6 -32.08 10.09 14.59
C TYR A 6 -31.98 8.56 14.59
N ILE A 7 -33.11 7.89 14.35
CA ILE A 7 -33.17 6.45 14.12
C ILE A 7 -33.01 6.21 12.62
N ALA A 8 -31.94 5.53 12.25
CA ALA A 8 -31.62 5.22 10.86
C ALA A 8 -32.39 4.00 10.36
N THR A 9 -32.42 2.92 11.17
CA THR A 9 -33.14 1.69 10.82
C THR A 9 -33.77 1.07 12.07
N CYS A 10 -34.85 0.33 11.87
CA CYS A 10 -35.47 -0.53 12.86
C CYS A 10 -35.95 -1.78 12.13
N ARG A 11 -35.45 -2.97 12.50
CA ARG A 11 -35.75 -4.22 11.79
C ARG A 11 -35.75 -5.44 12.69
N PHE A 12 -36.54 -6.45 12.35
CA PHE A 12 -36.52 -7.73 13.02
C PHE A 12 -35.26 -8.55 12.64
N HIS A 13 -34.83 -9.39 13.59
CA HIS A 13 -33.79 -10.37 13.30
C HIS A 13 -34.35 -11.43 12.37
N VAL A 14 -33.59 -11.80 11.35
CA VAL A 14 -34.06 -12.67 10.26
C VAL A 14 -34.43 -14.08 10.73
N LYS A 15 -33.80 -14.60 11.80
CA LYS A 15 -34.03 -15.95 12.33
C LYS A 15 -34.82 -15.98 13.64
N GLU A 16 -34.78 -14.92 14.40
CA GLU A 16 -35.40 -14.78 15.71
C GLU A 16 -36.47 -13.70 15.65
N LYS A 17 -37.73 -14.11 15.47
CA LYS A 17 -38.87 -13.19 15.25
C LYS A 17 -39.22 -12.28 16.44
N ASP A 18 -38.63 -12.54 17.61
CA ASP A 18 -38.74 -11.77 18.82
C ASP A 18 -37.57 -10.84 19.08
N ARG A 19 -36.60 -10.78 18.17
CA ARG A 19 -35.42 -9.94 18.28
C ARG A 19 -35.43 -8.80 17.29
N LEU A 20 -35.28 -7.58 17.77
CA LEU A 20 -35.35 -6.34 16.99
C LEU A 20 -34.02 -5.59 17.05
N LEU A 21 -33.50 -5.15 15.90
CA LEU A 21 -32.36 -4.24 15.81
C LEU A 21 -32.81 -2.82 15.54
N ILE A 22 -32.41 -1.88 16.40
CA ILE A 22 -32.55 -0.44 16.17
C ILE A 22 -31.17 0.17 15.98
N THR A 23 -30.97 0.88 14.87
CA THR A 23 -29.74 1.64 14.61
C THR A 23 -30.04 3.11 14.46
N GLY A 24 -29.10 3.96 14.86
CA GLY A 24 -29.30 5.41 14.72
C GLY A 24 -28.09 6.22 15.13
N TYR A 25 -28.31 7.53 15.18
CA TYR A 25 -27.31 8.51 15.56
C TYR A 25 -27.87 9.47 16.57
N PHE A 26 -27.06 9.90 17.55
CA PHE A 26 -27.40 11.03 18.38
C PHE A 26 -26.27 12.06 18.44
N LEU A 27 -26.67 13.32 18.51
CA LEU A 27 -25.77 14.46 18.67
C LEU A 27 -25.75 14.82 20.14
N ASP A 28 -24.60 14.69 20.80
CA ASP A 28 -24.46 15.00 22.20
C ASP A 28 -23.33 16.00 22.44
N ASN A 29 -23.64 17.04 23.17
CA ASN A 29 -22.69 18.05 23.63
C ASN A 29 -22.22 17.82 25.08
N ARG A 30 -22.61 16.73 25.72
CA ARG A 30 -22.41 16.48 27.14
C ARG A 30 -21.52 15.25 27.33
N PRO A 31 -20.42 15.36 28.08
CA PRO A 31 -19.67 14.18 28.48
C PRO A 31 -20.51 13.46 29.56
N ASP A 32 -20.62 12.17 29.43
CA ASP A 32 -21.12 11.16 30.38
C ASP A 32 -22.54 11.33 30.99
N GLY A 33 -23.38 10.31 30.83
CA GLY A 33 -24.62 10.14 31.50
C GLY A 33 -25.89 10.06 30.68
N ASN A 34 -25.83 10.04 29.34
CA ASN A 34 -27.01 9.78 28.53
C ASN A 34 -27.25 8.26 28.42
N ARG A 35 -28.48 7.84 28.77
CA ARG A 35 -28.95 6.47 28.55
C ARG A 35 -30.06 6.50 27.50
N ILE A 36 -30.09 5.48 26.67
CA ILE A 36 -31.23 5.18 25.80
C ILE A 36 -32.06 4.16 26.55
N GLU A 37 -33.32 4.43 26.70
CA GLU A 37 -34.29 3.51 27.27
C GLU A 37 -35.29 3.10 26.21
N ILE A 38 -35.63 1.82 26.20
CA ILE A 38 -36.60 1.26 25.26
C ILE A 38 -37.77 0.74 26.08
N ARG A 39 -38.96 1.16 25.73
CA ARG A 39 -40.21 0.69 26.40
C ARG A 39 -41.15 0.09 25.37
N LEU A 40 -41.80 -0.98 25.73
CA LEU A 40 -42.91 -1.58 24.97
C LEU A 40 -44.16 -1.41 25.78
N ASP A 41 -45.17 -0.68 25.25
CA ASP A 41 -46.40 -0.36 25.97
C ASP A 41 -46.18 0.19 27.38
N GLY A 42 -45.17 1.07 27.54
CA GLY A 42 -44.78 1.71 28.77
C GLY A 42 -43.90 0.87 29.71
N LYS A 43 -43.59 -0.39 29.37
CA LYS A 43 -42.70 -1.27 30.18
C LYS A 43 -41.30 -1.24 29.62
N GLU A 44 -40.29 -1.04 30.45
CA GLU A 44 -38.88 -1.02 30.06
C GLU A 44 -38.42 -2.40 29.54
N LEU A 45 -37.72 -2.39 28.42
CA LEU A 45 -37.11 -3.57 27.83
C LEU A 45 -35.61 -3.55 27.98
N PHE A 46 -35.05 -4.71 28.27
CA PHE A 46 -33.61 -4.90 28.24
C PHE A 46 -33.11 -5.01 26.79
N TYR A 47 -31.98 -4.37 26.52
CA TYR A 47 -31.30 -4.43 25.25
C TYR A 47 -29.80 -4.68 25.40
N THR A 48 -29.18 -5.26 24.41
CA THR A 48 -27.71 -5.39 24.29
C THR A 48 -27.18 -4.45 23.25
N THR A 49 -26.01 -3.86 23.50
CA THR A 49 -25.35 -2.94 22.57
C THR A 49 -24.10 -3.58 21.98
N ASP A 50 -23.98 -3.60 20.67
CA ASP A 50 -22.73 -3.93 19.99
C ASP A 50 -21.92 -2.64 19.78
N GLY A 51 -21.34 -2.12 20.86
CA GLY A 51 -20.38 -1.02 20.85
C GLY A 51 -20.89 0.33 20.30
N ILE A 52 -20.64 1.40 21.01
CA ILE A 52 -20.89 2.78 20.53
C ILE A 52 -19.68 3.19 19.66
N ARG A 53 -19.87 3.35 18.36
CA ARG A 53 -18.84 3.92 17.47
C ARG A 53 -18.95 5.45 17.44
N LEU A 54 -17.83 6.13 17.73
CA LEU A 54 -17.72 7.59 17.62
C LEU A 54 -17.34 7.97 16.18
N HIS A 55 -18.28 8.60 15.46
CA HIS A 55 -17.97 9.23 14.17
C HIS A 55 -17.97 10.75 14.31
N PRO A 56 -16.86 11.44 14.04
CA PRO A 56 -16.82 12.90 14.04
C PRO A 56 -17.44 13.47 12.76
N LEU A 57 -18.69 13.87 12.80
CA LEU A 57 -19.28 14.70 11.73
C LEU A 57 -18.92 16.17 11.96
N LYS A 58 -18.16 16.78 11.07
CA LYS A 58 -17.84 18.23 11.10
C LYS A 58 -18.94 19.03 10.40
N PHE A 59 -19.85 19.63 11.16
CA PHE A 59 -20.77 20.64 10.64
C PHE A 59 -20.14 22.04 10.68
N ARG A 60 -20.11 22.69 9.52
CA ARG A 60 -19.56 24.03 9.31
C ARG A 60 -20.60 25.08 9.69
N LYS A 61 -20.67 25.52 10.93
CA LYS A 61 -21.17 26.83 11.40
C LYS A 61 -21.30 26.95 12.91
N ILE A 62 -20.86 25.97 13.70
CA ILE A 62 -20.98 26.04 15.15
C ILE A 62 -19.58 25.93 15.76
N ARG A 63 -19.20 26.93 16.56
CA ARG A 63 -17.88 27.01 17.25
C ARG A 63 -17.64 25.95 18.32
N LYS A 64 -18.49 24.91 18.43
CA LYS A 64 -18.33 23.78 19.36
C LYS A 64 -18.29 22.47 18.55
N ARG A 65 -17.38 21.57 18.90
CA ARG A 65 -17.27 20.21 18.34
C ARG A 65 -18.52 19.41 18.75
N LEU A 66 -19.40 19.14 17.81
CA LEU A 66 -20.50 18.18 17.97
C LEU A 66 -19.94 16.79 17.73
N ILE A 67 -20.09 15.91 18.71
CA ILE A 67 -19.73 14.48 18.59
C ILE A 67 -21.00 13.74 18.23
N THR A 68 -20.99 13.04 17.08
CA THR A 68 -22.09 12.15 16.68
C THR A 68 -21.74 10.74 17.12
N LYS A 69 -22.61 10.13 17.92
CA LYS A 69 -22.48 8.73 18.34
C LYS A 69 -23.45 7.87 17.54
N GLN A 70 -22.97 6.84 16.89
CA GLN A 70 -23.79 5.82 16.26
C GLN A 70 -24.09 4.72 17.29
N PHE A 71 -25.32 4.25 17.33
CA PHE A 71 -25.72 3.18 18.23
C PHE A 71 -26.37 2.02 17.47
N PHE A 72 -26.21 0.83 18.05
CA PHE A 72 -26.83 -0.42 17.61
C PHE A 72 -27.44 -1.08 18.85
N LEU A 73 -28.75 -1.24 18.87
CA LEU A 73 -29.46 -1.81 19.99
C LEU A 73 -30.18 -3.07 19.55
N TRP A 74 -29.84 -4.20 20.15
CA TRP A 74 -30.57 -5.43 20.00
C TRP A 74 -31.57 -5.58 21.15
N ILE A 75 -32.84 -5.68 20.84
CA ILE A 75 -33.94 -5.76 21.78
C ILE A 75 -34.61 -7.11 21.66
N HIS A 76 -34.80 -7.81 22.77
CA HIS A 76 -35.67 -8.98 22.81
C HIS A 76 -37.08 -8.56 23.22
N LEU A 77 -38.04 -8.79 22.31
CA LEU A 77 -39.43 -8.55 22.56
C LEU A 77 -39.97 -9.68 23.48
N PRO A 78 -40.80 -9.34 24.53
CA PRO A 78 -41.42 -10.37 25.35
C PRO A 78 -42.35 -11.26 24.55
N LYS A 79 -42.56 -12.51 24.97
CA LYS A 79 -43.37 -13.51 24.24
C LYS A 79 -44.85 -13.10 24.02
N ASP A 80 -45.35 -12.16 24.83
CA ASP A 80 -46.72 -11.64 24.84
C ASP A 80 -46.88 -10.35 24.02
N TRP A 81 -45.85 -9.93 23.26
CA TRP A 81 -45.97 -8.75 22.44
C TRP A 81 -47.04 -8.96 21.33
N ARG A 82 -47.71 -7.85 20.99
CA ARG A 82 -48.79 -7.86 19.96
C ARG A 82 -48.43 -6.90 18.81
N GLU A 83 -49.01 -7.11 17.67
CA GLU A 83 -48.82 -6.20 16.51
C GLU A 83 -49.27 -4.77 16.82
N THR A 84 -50.18 -4.58 17.73
CA THR A 84 -50.69 -3.29 18.20
C THR A 84 -49.79 -2.64 19.25
N SER A 85 -48.80 -3.35 19.78
CA SER A 85 -47.87 -2.81 20.77
C SER A 85 -47.08 -1.63 20.23
N ARG A 86 -46.81 -0.66 21.12
CA ARG A 86 -46.01 0.54 20.79
C ARG A 86 -44.64 0.45 21.42
N LEU A 87 -43.63 0.54 20.54
CA LEU A 87 -42.24 0.63 20.94
C LEU A 87 -41.83 2.09 21.07
N GLU A 88 -41.36 2.49 22.23
CA GLU A 88 -40.94 3.86 22.56
C GLU A 88 -39.44 3.87 22.81
N VAL A 89 -38.75 4.81 22.13
CA VAL A 89 -37.33 5.06 22.32
C VAL A 89 -37.22 6.39 23.10
N LEU A 90 -36.65 6.33 24.30
CA LEU A 90 -36.50 7.48 25.20
C LEU A 90 -35.01 7.74 25.42
N GLN A 91 -34.67 9.02 25.57
CA GLN A 91 -33.39 9.45 26.07
C GLN A 91 -33.50 9.90 27.51
N SER A 92 -32.71 9.31 28.38
CA SER A 92 -32.66 9.67 29.82
C SER A 92 -31.33 10.34 30.12
N TYR A 93 -31.41 11.53 30.74
CA TYR A 93 -30.24 12.27 31.21
C TYR A 93 -30.53 12.95 32.55
N ARG A 94 -29.74 12.61 33.59
CA ARG A 94 -29.89 13.15 34.96
C ARG A 94 -31.32 13.10 35.51
N GLY A 95 -32.00 11.98 35.25
CA GLY A 95 -33.36 11.77 35.73
C GLY A 95 -34.46 12.50 34.96
N LYS A 96 -34.13 13.14 33.83
CA LYS A 96 -35.12 13.67 32.89
C LYS A 96 -35.20 12.73 31.69
N GLU A 97 -36.41 12.29 31.39
CA GLU A 97 -36.71 11.45 30.22
C GLU A 97 -37.35 12.29 29.11
N GLU A 98 -36.93 12.04 27.92
CA GLU A 98 -37.45 12.67 26.69
C GLU A 98 -37.80 11.58 25.68
N LEU A 99 -39.06 11.55 25.24
CA LEU A 99 -39.49 10.61 24.22
C LEU A 99 -38.93 11.04 22.85
N MET A 100 -38.10 10.19 22.24
CA MET A 100 -37.42 10.49 21.01
C MET A 100 -38.19 9.98 19.79
N LYS A 101 -38.77 8.78 19.90
CA LYS A 101 -39.56 8.19 18.81
C LYS A 101 -40.47 7.07 19.31
N THR A 102 -41.64 6.94 18.65
CA THR A 102 -42.59 5.84 18.87
C THR A 102 -42.82 5.11 17.56
N PHE A 103 -42.86 3.79 17.62
CA PHE A 103 -43.18 2.91 16.50
C PHE A 103 -44.34 2.02 16.88
N ALA A 104 -45.33 1.83 15.99
CA ALA A 104 -46.23 0.70 16.09
C ALA A 104 -45.49 -0.58 15.64
N VAL A 105 -45.56 -1.66 16.42
CA VAL A 105 -44.86 -2.90 16.06
C VAL A 105 -45.35 -3.47 14.74
N SER A 106 -46.60 -3.23 14.37
CA SER A 106 -47.17 -3.56 13.04
C SER A 106 -46.42 -2.84 11.90
N GLU A 107 -45.96 -1.61 12.12
CA GLU A 107 -45.21 -0.88 11.09
C GLU A 107 -43.81 -1.50 10.86
N LEU A 108 -43.28 -2.16 11.88
CA LEU A 108 -41.98 -2.82 11.82
C LEU A 108 -42.05 -4.17 11.08
N LYS A 109 -43.18 -4.86 11.12
CA LYS A 109 -43.40 -6.10 10.37
C LYS A 109 -43.43 -5.91 8.85
N ASN A 110 -43.91 -4.77 8.40
CA ASN A 110 -43.89 -4.41 6.98
C ASN A 110 -42.45 -4.13 6.47
N LEU A 111 -41.46 -4.08 7.36
CA LEU A 111 -40.03 -3.99 7.06
C LEU A 111 -39.35 -5.38 6.92
N GLU A 112 -40.05 -6.49 7.01
CA GLU A 112 -39.54 -7.81 6.63
C GLU A 112 -39.24 -7.85 5.12
N LYS A 113 -38.19 -7.19 4.71
CA LYS A 113 -37.64 -7.35 3.37
C LYS A 113 -36.83 -8.65 3.32
N TRP A 114 -37.38 -9.61 2.58
CA TRP A 114 -36.68 -10.85 2.23
C TRP A 114 -35.51 -10.58 1.30
N LEU A 115 -35.57 -9.47 0.58
CA LEU A 115 -34.59 -8.96 -0.33
C LEU A 115 -34.11 -7.60 0.20
N ALA A 116 -32.92 -7.55 0.71
CA ALA A 116 -32.23 -6.31 1.02
C ALA A 116 -31.20 -6.04 -0.07
N ASN A 117 -31.13 -4.80 -0.52
CA ASN A 117 -30.25 -4.38 -1.60
C ASN A 117 -29.74 -2.96 -1.37
N SER A 118 -28.63 -2.64 -1.99
CA SER A 118 -28.11 -1.27 -2.08
C SER A 118 -27.25 -1.08 -3.31
N ILE A 119 -27.37 0.05 -3.95
CA ILE A 119 -26.45 0.56 -4.96
C ILE A 119 -25.51 1.54 -4.29
N ASP A 120 -24.28 1.12 -4.03
CA ASP A 120 -23.31 1.88 -3.26
C ASP A 120 -22.59 2.92 -4.10
N LYS A 121 -22.18 2.54 -5.32
CA LYS A 121 -21.44 3.40 -6.22
C LYS A 121 -21.94 3.32 -7.65
N VAL A 122 -21.77 4.42 -8.36
CA VAL A 122 -21.92 4.49 -9.81
C VAL A 122 -20.78 5.35 -10.33
N ASN A 123 -19.95 4.80 -11.22
CA ASN A 123 -18.79 5.49 -11.75
C ASN A 123 -18.92 5.70 -13.25
N THR A 124 -18.24 6.73 -13.77
CA THR A 124 -18.08 6.92 -15.21
C THR A 124 -16.86 6.12 -15.66
N GLU A 125 -17.01 5.31 -16.69
CA GLU A 125 -15.94 4.57 -17.34
C GLU A 125 -15.61 5.22 -18.70
N GLU A 126 -14.50 4.84 -19.34
CA GLU A 126 -14.06 5.45 -20.61
C GLU A 126 -15.13 5.44 -21.72
N LYS A 127 -15.91 4.37 -21.84
CA LYS A 127 -16.98 4.22 -22.86
C LYS A 127 -18.39 4.12 -22.31
N GLY A 128 -18.58 4.19 -20.97
CA GLY A 128 -19.88 3.98 -20.38
C GLY A 128 -19.92 4.28 -18.89
N PHE A 129 -20.44 3.35 -18.10
CA PHE A 129 -20.50 3.47 -16.63
C PHE A 129 -20.46 2.12 -15.94
N SER A 130 -20.09 2.12 -14.66
CA SER A 130 -20.18 0.96 -13.79
C SER A 130 -21.08 1.21 -12.59
N VAL A 131 -21.72 0.16 -12.10
CA VAL A 131 -22.58 0.15 -10.93
C VAL A 131 -22.05 -0.88 -9.94
N GLU A 132 -21.75 -0.48 -8.72
CA GLU A 132 -21.37 -1.37 -7.63
C GLU A 132 -22.45 -1.41 -6.58
N GLY A 133 -22.79 -2.60 -6.11
CA GLY A 133 -23.80 -2.78 -5.09
C GLY A 133 -23.80 -4.18 -4.49
N TRP A 134 -24.82 -4.47 -3.73
CA TRP A 134 -25.04 -5.78 -3.14
C TRP A 134 -26.54 -6.04 -2.95
N TYR A 135 -26.89 -7.31 -2.90
CA TYR A 135 -28.19 -7.75 -2.47
C TYR A 135 -28.09 -9.00 -1.61
N TYR A 136 -29.07 -9.16 -0.75
CA TYR A 136 -29.26 -10.33 0.08
C TYR A 136 -30.55 -11.01 -0.27
N SER A 137 -30.50 -12.30 -0.58
CA SER A 137 -31.65 -13.14 -0.84
C SER A 137 -31.45 -14.53 -0.25
N ARG A 138 -32.53 -15.11 0.28
CA ARG A 138 -32.54 -16.51 0.76
C ARG A 138 -32.85 -17.51 -0.35
N LYS A 139 -33.37 -17.04 -1.47
CA LYS A 139 -33.63 -17.80 -2.68
C LYS A 139 -32.77 -17.24 -3.80
N ASN A 140 -32.73 -17.93 -4.93
CA ASN A 140 -32.01 -17.43 -6.10
C ASN A 140 -32.67 -16.14 -6.58
N ALA A 141 -31.99 -15.01 -6.39
CA ALA A 141 -32.39 -13.73 -6.94
C ALA A 141 -31.56 -13.42 -8.19
N SER A 142 -32.20 -12.79 -9.17
CA SER A 142 -31.55 -12.20 -10.35
C SER A 142 -31.54 -10.68 -10.26
N ILE A 143 -30.59 -10.07 -10.96
CA ILE A 143 -30.48 -8.63 -11.10
C ILE A 143 -30.64 -8.28 -12.58
N ARG A 144 -31.44 -7.24 -12.89
CA ARG A 144 -31.57 -6.69 -14.23
C ARG A 144 -31.43 -5.17 -14.21
N PHE A 145 -30.92 -4.64 -15.29
CA PHE A 145 -30.67 -3.21 -15.47
C PHE A 145 -31.45 -2.69 -16.65
N LEU A 146 -32.29 -1.68 -16.43
CA LEU A 146 -33.18 -1.12 -17.47
C LEU A 146 -32.89 0.36 -17.68
N ASP A 147 -32.98 0.82 -18.92
CA ASP A 147 -32.88 2.24 -19.30
C ASP A 147 -34.19 3.01 -19.04
N GLU A 148 -34.25 4.28 -19.45
CA GLU A 148 -35.46 5.12 -19.37
C GLU A 148 -36.61 4.66 -20.23
N ASN A 149 -36.39 3.79 -21.21
CA ASN A 149 -37.38 3.25 -22.14
C ASN A 149 -37.80 1.81 -21.79
N GLN A 150 -37.32 1.31 -20.63
CA GLN A 150 -37.54 -0.07 -20.15
C GLN A 150 -36.82 -1.13 -21.02
N ASN A 151 -35.79 -0.75 -21.76
CA ASN A 151 -34.93 -1.70 -22.46
C ASN A 151 -33.92 -2.26 -21.50
N GLU A 152 -33.67 -3.57 -21.54
CA GLU A 152 -32.66 -4.22 -20.73
C GLU A 152 -31.26 -3.90 -21.24
N LEU A 153 -30.36 -3.50 -20.32
CA LEU A 153 -28.97 -3.20 -20.62
C LEU A 153 -28.14 -4.45 -20.39
N GLU A 154 -27.42 -4.90 -21.40
CA GLU A 154 -26.48 -6.03 -21.26
C GLU A 154 -25.23 -5.55 -20.47
N MET A 155 -25.24 -5.81 -19.16
CA MET A 155 -24.15 -5.45 -18.27
C MET A 155 -23.16 -6.63 -18.14
N LYS A 156 -21.85 -6.32 -18.15
CA LYS A 156 -20.82 -7.30 -17.77
C LYS A 156 -20.70 -7.31 -16.26
N GLU A 157 -21.09 -8.39 -15.60
CA GLU A 157 -21.10 -8.49 -14.15
C GLU A 157 -19.86 -9.19 -13.59
N GLU A 158 -19.27 -8.60 -12.55
CA GLU A 158 -18.24 -9.22 -11.70
C GLU A 158 -18.80 -9.42 -10.29
N LYS A 159 -18.58 -10.61 -9.72
CA LYS A 159 -18.95 -10.89 -8.32
C LYS A 159 -17.93 -10.28 -7.36
N ILE A 160 -18.43 -9.52 -6.40
CA ILE A 160 -17.64 -8.87 -5.36
C ILE A 160 -17.95 -9.50 -4.01
N ARG A 161 -16.91 -9.82 -3.23
CA ARG A 161 -17.08 -10.28 -1.85
C ARG A 161 -17.37 -9.10 -0.91
N ARG A 162 -18.48 -9.14 -0.18
CA ARG A 162 -18.98 -8.04 0.68
C ARG A 162 -18.96 -8.42 2.16
N LEU A 163 -17.76 -8.44 2.74
CA LEU A 163 -17.58 -8.69 4.18
C LEU A 163 -18.12 -7.55 5.05
N ASP A 164 -18.14 -6.32 4.54
CA ASP A 164 -18.75 -5.15 5.17
C ASP A 164 -20.27 -5.32 5.37
N VAL A 165 -20.96 -5.88 4.37
CA VAL A 165 -22.40 -6.17 4.46
C VAL A 165 -22.68 -7.26 5.48
N LEU A 166 -21.83 -8.28 5.57
CA LEU A 166 -21.93 -9.33 6.60
C LEU A 166 -21.84 -8.79 8.03
N ARG A 167 -21.11 -7.70 8.25
CA ARG A 167 -21.06 -7.04 9.57
C ARG A 167 -22.37 -6.34 9.91
N GLU A 168 -23.03 -5.80 8.91
CA GLU A 168 -24.32 -5.15 9.07
C GLU A 168 -25.46 -6.16 9.17
N TYR A 169 -25.26 -7.36 8.59
CA TYR A 169 -26.21 -8.49 8.60
C TYR A 169 -25.53 -9.78 9.13
N PRO A 170 -25.11 -9.83 10.40
CA PRO A 170 -24.34 -10.95 10.95
C PRO A 170 -25.11 -12.27 11.02
N GLU A 171 -26.42 -12.19 10.89
CA GLU A 171 -27.32 -13.35 10.81
C GLU A 171 -27.31 -14.07 9.47
N CYS A 172 -26.73 -13.46 8.43
CA CYS A 172 -26.68 -14.03 7.08
C CYS A 172 -25.45 -14.93 6.90
N LYS A 173 -25.57 -15.94 6.07
CA LYS A 173 -24.42 -16.72 5.61
C LYS A 173 -23.68 -15.95 4.51
N LYS A 174 -22.38 -16.19 4.35
CA LYS A 174 -21.57 -15.53 3.32
C LYS A 174 -22.11 -15.73 1.91
N GLU A 175 -22.71 -16.90 1.67
CA GLU A 175 -23.26 -17.30 0.37
C GLU A 175 -24.63 -16.65 0.08
N GLU A 176 -25.29 -16.10 1.09
CA GLU A 176 -26.58 -15.43 0.98
C GLU A 176 -26.45 -13.96 0.53
N ILE A 177 -25.23 -13.38 0.56
CA ILE A 177 -24.96 -12.00 0.14
C ILE A 177 -24.20 -12.01 -1.17
N ALA A 178 -24.80 -11.46 -2.21
CA ALA A 178 -24.19 -11.25 -3.50
C ALA A 178 -23.77 -9.78 -3.66
N GLY A 179 -22.46 -9.54 -3.66
CA GLY A 179 -21.90 -8.28 -4.13
C GLY A 179 -21.66 -8.33 -5.62
N PHE A 180 -21.87 -7.23 -6.32
CA PHE A 180 -21.67 -7.15 -7.76
C PHE A 180 -21.04 -5.82 -8.16
N LYS A 181 -20.32 -5.87 -9.29
CA LYS A 181 -19.92 -4.73 -10.08
C LYS A 181 -20.32 -5.01 -11.52
N ALA A 182 -21.13 -4.16 -12.07
CA ALA A 182 -21.67 -4.32 -13.41
C ALA A 182 -21.23 -3.16 -14.30
N PHE A 183 -20.78 -3.48 -15.52
CA PHE A 183 -20.23 -2.52 -16.48
C PHE A 183 -21.09 -2.44 -17.73
N TYR A 184 -21.33 -1.24 -18.22
CA TYR A 184 -21.99 -0.97 -19.50
C TYR A 184 -21.13 -0.08 -20.37
N GLU A 185 -20.85 -0.51 -21.61
CA GLU A 185 -19.87 0.13 -22.49
C GLU A 185 -20.49 0.99 -23.60
N GLU A 186 -21.82 0.95 -23.79
CA GLU A 186 -22.49 1.58 -24.93
C GLU A 186 -23.09 2.95 -24.62
N GLY A 187 -22.59 3.65 -23.61
CA GLY A 187 -23.01 4.99 -23.27
C GLY A 187 -23.59 5.16 -21.87
N ILE A 188 -24.21 6.30 -21.57
CA ILE A 188 -24.77 6.62 -20.26
C ILE A 188 -26.25 6.98 -20.42
N PRO A 189 -27.19 6.13 -20.01
CA PRO A 189 -28.63 6.42 -20.07
C PRO A 189 -28.98 7.58 -19.13
N ARG A 190 -30.09 8.22 -19.37
CA ARG A 190 -30.58 9.32 -18.51
C ARG A 190 -31.04 8.80 -17.15
N LYS A 191 -31.73 7.65 -17.17
CA LYS A 191 -32.27 6.96 -15.99
C LYS A 191 -31.76 5.52 -16.01
N LEU A 192 -31.46 5.00 -14.88
CA LEU A 192 -31.15 3.60 -14.67
C LEU A 192 -32.09 3.07 -13.61
N GLU A 193 -32.70 1.95 -13.91
CA GLU A 193 -33.54 1.18 -13.01
C GLU A 193 -32.86 -0.17 -12.79
N VAL A 194 -32.59 -0.49 -11.53
CA VAL A 194 -31.96 -1.75 -11.13
C VAL A 194 -33.04 -2.58 -10.45
N CYS A 195 -33.38 -3.69 -11.07
CA CYS A 195 -34.44 -4.60 -10.62
C CYS A 195 -33.77 -5.84 -9.96
N PHE A 196 -34.15 -6.11 -8.74
CA PHE A 196 -33.77 -7.32 -8.00
C PHE A 196 -35.00 -8.22 -7.94
N GLU A 197 -34.97 -9.40 -8.56
CA GLU A 197 -36.09 -10.27 -8.72
C GLU A 197 -35.89 -11.60 -7.99
N GLU A 198 -36.85 -11.99 -7.16
CA GLU A 198 -36.96 -13.28 -6.49
C GLU A 198 -38.36 -13.83 -6.82
N GLU A 199 -38.58 -15.16 -6.83
CA GLU A 199 -39.79 -15.84 -7.26
C GLU A 199 -41.12 -15.25 -6.76
N GLU A 200 -41.13 -14.56 -5.64
CA GLU A 200 -42.33 -13.97 -5.04
C GLU A 200 -42.23 -12.49 -4.69
N LYS A 201 -41.08 -11.84 -4.87
CA LYS A 201 -40.84 -10.44 -4.49
C LYS A 201 -39.84 -9.75 -5.39
N ASN A 202 -40.14 -8.50 -5.76
CA ASN A 202 -39.26 -7.66 -6.53
C ASN A 202 -38.89 -6.42 -5.72
N ALA A 203 -37.67 -5.94 -5.88
CA ALA A 203 -37.21 -4.67 -5.37
C ALA A 203 -36.61 -3.88 -6.54
N GLU A 204 -36.96 -2.61 -6.64
CA GLU A 204 -36.46 -1.72 -7.69
C GLU A 204 -35.75 -0.52 -7.09
N GLU A 205 -34.62 -0.17 -7.66
CA GLU A 205 -33.90 1.06 -7.32
C GLU A 205 -33.77 1.95 -8.56
N ILE A 206 -34.54 3.02 -8.60
CA ILE A 206 -34.62 3.93 -9.75
C ILE A 206 -33.73 5.13 -9.49
N MET A 207 -32.80 5.43 -10.40
CA MET A 207 -31.91 6.57 -10.28
C MET A 207 -31.78 7.38 -11.56
N ASN A 208 -31.74 8.70 -11.44
CA ASN A 208 -31.33 9.57 -12.54
C ASN A 208 -29.81 9.56 -12.65
N LEU A 209 -29.28 8.70 -13.53
CA LEU A 209 -27.88 8.38 -13.64
C LEU A 209 -27.02 9.62 -13.96
N LYS A 210 -27.43 10.40 -14.97
CA LYS A 210 -26.69 11.64 -15.33
C LYS A 210 -26.64 12.65 -14.17
N ARG A 211 -27.71 12.76 -13.38
CA ARG A 211 -27.75 13.66 -12.21
C ARG A 211 -26.92 13.11 -11.04
N LYS A 212 -26.96 11.78 -10.81
CA LYS A 212 -26.18 11.12 -9.76
C LYS A 212 -24.68 11.26 -10.05
N LEU A 213 -24.24 10.97 -11.29
CA LEU A 213 -22.85 11.12 -11.72
C LEU A 213 -22.35 12.57 -11.65
N ARG A 214 -23.15 13.55 -12.12
CA ARG A 214 -22.82 14.99 -11.99
C ARG A 214 -22.69 15.42 -10.54
N ARG A 215 -23.60 14.97 -9.67
CA ARG A 215 -23.56 15.30 -8.23
C ARG A 215 -22.36 14.66 -7.55
N GLN A 216 -22.02 13.42 -7.90
CA GLN A 216 -20.88 12.70 -7.38
C GLN A 216 -19.57 13.39 -7.79
N LYS A 217 -19.43 13.72 -9.08
CA LYS A 217 -18.29 14.52 -9.59
C LYS A 217 -18.17 15.88 -8.88
N MET A 218 -19.29 16.57 -8.68
CA MET A 218 -19.31 17.86 -7.96
C MET A 218 -18.90 17.69 -6.48
N LEU A 219 -19.33 16.65 -5.80
CA LEU A 219 -18.98 16.36 -4.41
C LEU A 219 -17.50 15.98 -4.27
N ASP A 220 -16.95 15.20 -5.21
CA ASP A 220 -15.54 14.85 -5.26
C ASP A 220 -14.67 16.08 -5.57
N ASP A 221 -15.12 16.93 -6.48
CA ASP A 221 -14.48 18.21 -6.78
C ASP A 221 -14.50 19.15 -5.54
N PHE A 222 -15.62 19.24 -4.82
CA PHE A 222 -15.70 19.98 -3.56
C PHE A 222 -14.82 19.36 -2.46
N ARG A 223 -14.73 18.04 -2.41
CA ARG A 223 -13.86 17.33 -1.45
C ARG A 223 -12.39 17.62 -1.74
N LYS A 224 -11.98 17.55 -3.02
CA LYS A 224 -10.63 17.90 -3.49
C LYS A 224 -10.29 19.37 -3.21
N VAL A 225 -11.18 20.31 -3.54
CA VAL A 225 -11.01 21.74 -3.23
C VAL A 225 -10.92 22.01 -1.73
N ARG A 226 -11.66 21.27 -0.90
CA ARG A 226 -11.63 21.41 0.57
C ARG A 226 -10.34 20.85 1.17
N ILE A 227 -9.82 19.74 0.65
CA ILE A 227 -8.52 19.18 1.04
C ILE A 227 -7.43 20.18 0.65
N TYR A 228 -7.46 20.66 -0.58
CA TYR A 228 -6.52 21.64 -1.11
C TYR A 228 -6.55 22.98 -0.33
N TYR A 229 -7.74 23.51 0.01
CA TYR A 229 -7.89 24.67 0.87
C TYR A 229 -7.26 24.49 2.25
N ARG A 230 -7.40 23.29 2.84
CA ARG A 230 -6.82 23.01 4.17
C ARG A 230 -5.30 22.90 4.15
N GLN A 231 -4.75 22.37 3.05
CA GLN A 231 -3.31 22.16 2.90
C GLN A 231 -2.56 23.43 2.44
N PHE A 232 -3.16 24.20 1.54
CA PHE A 232 -2.46 25.29 0.83
C PHE A 232 -3.05 26.68 1.05
N GLY A 233 -4.13 26.81 1.82
CA GLY A 233 -4.77 28.07 2.12
C GLY A 233 -5.66 28.63 1.00
N ILE A 234 -6.34 29.77 1.32
CA ILE A 234 -7.40 30.34 0.48
C ILE A 234 -6.88 30.80 -0.90
N ARG A 235 -5.65 31.29 -0.96
CA ARG A 235 -5.05 31.85 -2.18
C ARG A 235 -4.77 30.76 -3.22
N ALA A 236 -4.24 29.62 -2.80
CA ALA A 236 -4.00 28.47 -3.65
C ALA A 236 -5.30 27.82 -4.14
N ALA A 237 -6.34 27.77 -3.29
CA ALA A 237 -7.65 27.26 -3.67
C ALA A 237 -8.34 28.13 -4.72
N PHE A 238 -8.15 29.46 -4.66
CA PHE A 238 -8.66 30.40 -5.68
C PHE A 238 -7.91 30.32 -7.01
N ILE A 239 -6.59 30.13 -6.98
CA ILE A 239 -5.79 29.93 -8.20
C ILE A 239 -6.26 28.66 -8.92
N ARG A 240 -6.41 27.55 -8.20
CA ARG A 240 -6.88 26.27 -8.77
C ARG A 240 -8.32 26.36 -9.30
N ALA A 241 -9.20 27.09 -8.62
CA ALA A 241 -10.55 27.31 -9.11
C ALA A 241 -10.53 28.18 -10.39
N GLY A 242 -9.64 29.16 -10.47
CA GLY A 242 -9.41 29.98 -11.64
C GLY A 242 -8.84 29.20 -12.84
N ASP A 243 -7.87 28.33 -12.58
CA ASP A 243 -7.25 27.46 -13.61
C ASP A 243 -8.28 26.48 -14.19
N LYS A 244 -9.14 25.89 -13.35
CA LYS A 244 -10.20 24.96 -13.79
C LYS A 244 -11.31 25.69 -14.59
N LEU A 245 -11.60 26.95 -14.26
CA LEU A 245 -12.52 27.80 -15.04
C LEU A 245 -11.92 28.29 -16.36
N SER A 246 -10.58 28.36 -16.45
CA SER A 246 -9.86 28.78 -17.65
C SER A 246 -9.52 27.62 -18.62
N GLY A 247 -9.99 26.38 -18.34
CA GLY A 247 -9.81 25.22 -19.19
C GLY A 247 -8.39 24.60 -19.14
N LYS A 248 -7.55 25.01 -18.20
CA LYS A 248 -6.24 24.38 -17.96
C LYS A 248 -6.42 23.14 -17.09
N ASN A 249 -6.71 22.00 -17.71
CA ASN A 249 -6.84 20.70 -17.06
C ASN A 249 -5.47 20.03 -16.87
N GLY A 250 -4.66 20.47 -15.89
CA GLY A 250 -3.49 19.70 -15.45
C GLY A 250 -3.89 18.70 -14.37
N THR A 251 -3.33 17.49 -14.40
CA THR A 251 -3.45 16.52 -13.31
C THR A 251 -2.73 17.03 -12.06
N GLU A 252 -3.04 16.49 -10.89
CA GLU A 252 -2.36 16.82 -9.63
C GLU A 252 -0.83 16.59 -9.73
N TYR A 253 -0.45 15.54 -10.46
CA TYR A 253 0.96 15.24 -10.73
C TYR A 253 1.62 16.28 -11.63
N GLU A 254 1.00 16.72 -12.71
CA GLU A 254 1.57 17.74 -13.59
C GLU A 254 1.77 19.08 -12.88
N GLU A 255 0.90 19.43 -11.94
CA GLU A 255 1.09 20.62 -11.11
C GLU A 255 2.29 20.44 -10.16
N TRP A 256 2.45 19.24 -9.57
CA TRP A 256 3.60 18.88 -8.77
C TRP A 256 4.89 18.95 -9.60
N LEU A 257 4.92 18.34 -10.80
CA LEU A 257 6.06 18.30 -11.71
C LEU A 257 6.49 19.72 -12.10
N ARG A 258 5.59 20.56 -12.56
CA ARG A 258 5.86 21.98 -12.90
C ARG A 258 6.50 22.77 -11.76
N ARG A 259 6.21 22.44 -10.51
CA ARG A 259 6.84 23.09 -9.35
C ARG A 259 8.27 22.60 -9.09
N HIS A 260 8.56 21.37 -9.50
CA HIS A 260 9.87 20.75 -9.28
C HIS A 260 10.80 20.86 -10.49
N GLU A 261 10.27 21.19 -11.65
CA GLU A 261 11.07 21.50 -12.83
C GLU A 261 11.98 22.73 -12.60
N PRO A 262 13.22 22.69 -13.13
CA PRO A 262 14.13 23.79 -12.99
C PRO A 262 13.67 25.00 -13.81
N SER A 263 13.58 26.17 -13.17
CA SER A 263 13.28 27.43 -13.87
C SER A 263 14.38 27.77 -14.88
N ARG A 264 14.06 28.58 -15.89
CA ARG A 264 15.06 29.07 -16.89
C ARG A 264 16.26 29.74 -16.23
N ILE A 265 16.04 30.46 -15.11
CA ILE A 265 17.12 31.11 -14.36
C ILE A 265 18.01 30.05 -13.68
N ARG A 266 17.42 28.98 -13.14
CA ARG A 266 18.17 27.86 -12.54
C ARG A 266 19.02 27.16 -13.61
N LEU A 267 18.44 26.81 -14.76
CA LEU A 267 19.16 26.19 -15.88
C LEU A 267 20.32 27.09 -16.38
N TYR A 268 20.10 28.42 -16.44
CA TYR A 268 21.18 29.35 -16.82
C TYR A 268 22.32 29.35 -15.79
N ARG A 269 22.00 29.29 -14.48
CA ARG A 269 23.01 29.18 -13.42
C ARG A 269 23.73 27.82 -13.49
N GLN A 270 23.02 26.75 -13.71
CA GLN A 270 23.58 25.40 -13.86
C GLN A 270 24.59 25.34 -15.02
N LYS A 271 24.29 25.93 -16.18
CA LYS A 271 25.22 25.99 -17.32
C LYS A 271 26.55 26.68 -17.00
N ARG A 272 26.59 27.57 -16.02
CA ARG A 272 27.77 28.33 -15.61
C ARG A 272 28.44 27.79 -14.34
N LYS A 273 27.84 26.78 -13.70
CA LYS A 273 28.38 26.19 -12.49
C LYS A 273 29.66 25.44 -12.84
N GLN A 274 30.74 25.81 -12.17
CA GLN A 274 31.99 25.05 -12.18
C GLN A 274 31.96 24.10 -10.96
N PHE A 275 32.00 22.81 -11.24
CA PHE A 275 32.17 21.80 -10.21
C PHE A 275 33.66 21.50 -9.99
N THR A 276 34.00 20.96 -8.85
CA THR A 276 35.38 20.53 -8.55
C THR A 276 35.78 19.37 -9.48
N ARG A 277 34.83 18.49 -9.78
CA ARG A 277 34.94 17.40 -10.76
C ARG A 277 33.94 17.62 -11.87
N MET A 278 34.43 17.60 -13.10
CA MET A 278 33.65 17.79 -14.32
C MET A 278 33.72 16.51 -15.19
N PRO A 279 33.18 15.36 -14.70
CA PRO A 279 33.29 14.10 -15.44
C PRO A 279 32.56 14.21 -16.79
N LYS A 280 33.12 13.58 -17.81
CA LYS A 280 32.45 13.45 -19.09
C LYS A 280 31.44 12.31 -19.01
N ILE A 281 30.20 12.58 -19.41
CA ILE A 281 29.13 11.57 -19.46
C ILE A 281 28.88 11.17 -20.91
N SER A 282 29.03 9.88 -21.22
CA SER A 282 28.63 9.28 -22.49
C SER A 282 27.21 8.79 -22.39
N ILE A 283 26.28 9.39 -23.13
CA ILE A 283 24.91 8.90 -23.26
C ILE A 283 24.89 7.91 -24.41
N VAL A 284 24.46 6.67 -24.14
CA VAL A 284 24.40 5.59 -25.13
C VAL A 284 22.95 5.29 -25.48
N VAL A 285 22.65 5.29 -26.78
CA VAL A 285 21.29 5.09 -27.31
C VAL A 285 21.32 4.13 -28.49
N PRO A 286 20.70 2.95 -28.36
CA PRO A 286 20.46 2.07 -29.54
C PRO A 286 19.23 2.58 -30.29
N LEU A 287 19.38 2.85 -31.58
CA LEU A 287 18.30 3.26 -32.46
C LEU A 287 17.80 2.04 -33.26
N TYR A 288 16.49 1.90 -33.36
CA TYR A 288 15.88 0.85 -34.19
C TYR A 288 14.54 1.31 -34.73
N ARG A 289 14.45 1.57 -36.05
CA ARG A 289 13.23 2.04 -36.73
C ARG A 289 12.54 3.17 -36.00
N THR A 290 13.33 4.06 -35.42
CA THR A 290 12.84 5.14 -34.52
C THR A 290 11.97 6.12 -35.33
N PRO A 291 10.75 6.44 -34.92
CA PRO A 291 9.95 7.48 -35.55
C PRO A 291 10.68 8.83 -35.52
N GLU A 292 10.67 9.56 -36.63
CA GLU A 292 11.36 10.83 -36.80
C GLU A 292 11.05 11.81 -35.62
N ARG A 293 9.78 11.96 -35.25
CA ARG A 293 9.36 12.84 -34.18
C ARG A 293 10.06 12.51 -32.86
N TYR A 294 10.03 11.25 -32.45
CA TYR A 294 10.63 10.84 -31.18
C TYR A 294 12.14 10.98 -31.17
N LEU A 295 12.78 10.62 -32.30
CA LEU A 295 14.21 10.83 -32.48
C LEU A 295 14.61 12.31 -32.29
N ARG A 296 13.87 13.24 -32.91
CA ARG A 296 14.14 14.68 -32.78
C ARG A 296 13.92 15.15 -31.34
N GLU A 297 12.83 14.76 -30.70
CA GLU A 297 12.53 15.11 -29.31
C GLU A 297 13.62 14.59 -28.38
N MET A 298 14.06 13.34 -28.53
CA MET A 298 15.15 12.74 -27.77
C MET A 298 16.46 13.51 -27.95
N LEU A 299 16.87 13.75 -29.21
CA LEU A 299 18.10 14.49 -29.54
C LEU A 299 18.09 15.92 -28.96
N ASP A 300 16.96 16.61 -29.04
CA ASP A 300 16.82 17.96 -28.50
C ASP A 300 16.82 17.95 -26.97
N SER A 301 16.28 16.95 -26.31
CA SER A 301 16.34 16.80 -24.84
C SER A 301 17.78 16.65 -24.34
N VAL A 302 18.61 15.90 -25.05
CA VAL A 302 20.04 15.74 -24.75
C VAL A 302 20.82 17.02 -25.02
N ARG A 303 20.61 17.65 -26.20
CA ARG A 303 21.25 18.93 -26.52
C ARG A 303 20.86 20.07 -25.59
N GLY A 304 19.65 19.98 -25.02
CA GLY A 304 19.10 20.93 -24.04
C GLY A 304 19.74 20.87 -22.66
N GLN A 305 20.54 19.87 -22.36
CA GLN A 305 21.10 19.64 -21.03
C GLN A 305 21.85 20.86 -20.47
N SER A 306 21.65 21.17 -19.21
CA SER A 306 22.33 22.27 -18.52
C SER A 306 23.81 21.95 -18.25
N TYR A 307 24.16 20.71 -18.01
CA TYR A 307 25.56 20.26 -17.98
C TYR A 307 26.12 20.07 -19.38
N GLN A 308 27.30 20.53 -19.67
CA GLN A 308 27.79 20.59 -21.06
C GLN A 308 28.88 19.57 -21.40
N ASN A 309 29.52 18.92 -20.43
CA ASN A 309 30.59 17.94 -20.69
C ASN A 309 29.99 16.52 -20.89
N TRP A 310 29.32 16.34 -22.03
CA TRP A 310 28.73 15.06 -22.41
C TRP A 310 29.05 14.76 -23.89
N GLU A 311 28.90 13.51 -24.27
CA GLU A 311 28.80 13.04 -25.65
C GLU A 311 27.58 12.12 -25.79
N LEU A 312 27.01 12.08 -26.98
CA LEU A 312 25.90 11.21 -27.33
C LEU A 312 26.39 10.18 -28.37
N CYS A 313 26.37 8.91 -27.98
CA CYS A 313 26.78 7.78 -28.79
C CYS A 313 25.55 7.05 -29.32
N LEU A 314 25.22 7.21 -30.58
CA LEU A 314 24.09 6.62 -31.28
C LEU A 314 24.51 5.43 -32.13
N SER A 315 23.86 4.29 -31.98
CA SER A 315 24.07 3.14 -32.84
C SER A 315 22.76 2.82 -33.57
N ASP A 316 22.72 2.98 -34.88
CA ASP A 316 21.56 2.64 -35.69
C ASP A 316 21.61 1.18 -36.12
N GLY A 317 20.80 0.34 -35.47
CA GLY A 317 20.65 -1.09 -35.73
C GLY A 317 19.54 -1.41 -36.73
N SER A 318 18.98 -0.42 -37.45
CA SER A 318 17.89 -0.65 -38.43
C SER A 318 18.35 -1.37 -39.70
N GLY A 319 19.67 -1.40 -39.97
CA GLY A 319 20.24 -1.98 -41.21
C GLY A 319 20.10 -1.06 -42.43
N GLU A 320 20.06 -1.66 -43.61
CA GLU A 320 19.99 -0.91 -44.89
C GLU A 320 18.69 -0.11 -45.05
N ASP A 321 17.62 -0.44 -44.31
CA ASP A 321 16.32 0.22 -44.38
C ASP A 321 16.17 1.42 -43.42
N SER A 322 17.29 1.98 -42.97
CA SER A 322 17.25 3.14 -42.04
C SER A 322 16.66 4.38 -42.71
N SER A 323 15.50 4.84 -42.19
CA SER A 323 14.84 6.06 -42.64
C SER A 323 15.35 7.32 -41.96
N ILE A 324 16.18 7.19 -40.90
CA ILE A 324 16.60 8.30 -40.03
C ILE A 324 18.00 8.87 -40.34
N ALA A 325 18.71 8.29 -41.34
CA ALA A 325 20.09 8.68 -41.65
C ALA A 325 20.25 10.20 -41.91
N GLY A 326 19.30 10.81 -42.64
CA GLY A 326 19.33 12.25 -42.94
C GLY A 326 19.17 13.12 -41.65
N ILE A 327 18.37 12.66 -40.67
CA ILE A 327 18.20 13.35 -39.40
C ILE A 327 19.49 13.26 -38.58
N LEU A 328 20.09 12.08 -38.56
CA LEU A 328 21.35 11.86 -37.82
C LEU A 328 22.48 12.72 -38.43
N GLU A 329 22.56 12.83 -39.74
CA GLU A 329 23.53 13.72 -40.42
C GLU A 329 23.25 15.20 -40.08
N GLU A 330 21.99 15.62 -40.08
CA GLU A 330 21.61 16.98 -39.67
C GLU A 330 22.12 17.32 -38.26
N TYR A 331 21.88 16.44 -37.26
CA TYR A 331 22.24 16.68 -35.86
C TYR A 331 23.75 16.59 -35.62
N THR A 332 24.47 15.67 -36.24
CA THR A 332 25.95 15.60 -36.18
C THR A 332 26.64 16.84 -36.71
N LYS A 333 26.08 17.46 -37.79
CA LYS A 333 26.55 18.76 -38.27
C LYS A 333 26.28 19.92 -37.33
N LYS A 334 25.16 19.85 -36.56
CA LYS A 334 24.78 20.89 -35.58
C LYS A 334 25.56 20.82 -34.26
N ASP A 335 25.97 19.61 -33.87
CA ASP A 335 26.61 19.38 -32.57
C ASP A 335 27.66 18.26 -32.68
N SER A 336 28.94 18.63 -32.60
CA SER A 336 30.05 17.68 -32.70
C SER A 336 30.18 16.67 -31.58
N ARG A 337 29.40 16.83 -30.47
CA ARG A 337 29.33 15.88 -29.38
C ARG A 337 28.47 14.66 -29.73
N ILE A 338 27.69 14.73 -30.80
CA ILE A 338 26.85 13.63 -31.29
C ILE A 338 27.68 12.76 -32.24
N ARG A 339 27.80 11.49 -31.90
CA ARG A 339 28.53 10.50 -32.63
C ARG A 339 27.59 9.37 -33.06
N VAL A 340 27.61 9.00 -34.29
CA VAL A 340 26.72 8.01 -34.89
C VAL A 340 27.52 6.86 -35.52
N LYS A 341 27.07 5.64 -35.25
CA LYS A 341 27.46 4.43 -35.96
C LYS A 341 26.25 3.90 -36.75
N ASP A 342 26.36 3.95 -38.05
CA ASP A 342 25.41 3.34 -38.98
C ASP A 342 25.81 1.87 -39.18
N ASN A 343 24.95 0.94 -38.80
CA ASN A 343 25.17 -0.50 -38.96
C ASN A 343 24.44 -0.99 -40.19
N LYS A 344 25.20 -1.61 -41.10
CA LYS A 344 24.67 -2.13 -42.37
C LYS A 344 23.79 -3.37 -42.21
N LYS A 345 23.86 -4.01 -41.06
CA LYS A 345 23.04 -5.16 -40.70
C LYS A 345 22.11 -4.79 -39.55
N GLN A 346 20.94 -5.39 -39.55
CA GLN A 346 20.04 -5.27 -38.41
C GLN A 346 20.67 -5.88 -37.16
N LEU A 347 20.61 -5.19 -36.03
CA LEU A 347 21.14 -5.61 -34.73
C LEU A 347 20.03 -5.77 -33.73
N HIS A 348 20.15 -6.76 -32.85
CA HIS A 348 19.33 -6.90 -31.63
C HIS A 348 19.74 -5.85 -30.61
N ILE A 349 18.87 -5.62 -29.59
CA ILE A 349 19.02 -4.51 -28.67
C ILE A 349 20.37 -4.54 -27.93
N SER A 350 20.81 -5.69 -27.40
CA SER A 350 22.09 -5.81 -26.69
C SER A 350 23.27 -5.50 -27.57
N ASP A 351 23.34 -6.08 -28.78
CA ASP A 351 24.44 -5.85 -29.73
C ASP A 351 24.46 -4.39 -30.20
N ASN A 352 23.30 -3.82 -30.47
CA ASN A 352 23.17 -2.44 -30.87
C ASN A 352 23.62 -1.46 -29.77
N THR A 353 23.24 -1.70 -28.53
CA THR A 353 23.71 -0.93 -27.36
C THR A 353 25.23 -1.10 -27.18
N ASN A 354 25.76 -2.31 -27.35
CA ASN A 354 27.18 -2.57 -27.24
C ASN A 354 28.01 -1.80 -28.29
N VAL A 355 27.50 -1.63 -29.49
CA VAL A 355 28.12 -0.78 -30.51
C VAL A 355 28.16 0.69 -30.08
N ALA A 356 27.10 1.21 -29.48
CA ALA A 356 27.08 2.55 -28.88
C ALA A 356 28.07 2.69 -27.72
N LEU A 357 28.15 1.68 -26.86
CA LEU A 357 29.10 1.61 -25.74
C LEU A 357 30.57 1.61 -26.21
N ASP A 358 30.90 0.95 -27.33
CA ASP A 358 32.24 0.93 -27.89
C ASP A 358 32.71 2.31 -28.38
N MET A 359 31.79 3.23 -28.65
CA MET A 359 32.10 4.62 -28.94
C MET A 359 32.30 5.50 -27.72
N ALA A 360 31.83 5.06 -26.55
CA ALA A 360 31.83 5.87 -25.32
C ALA A 360 33.24 6.13 -24.79
N THR A 361 33.58 7.41 -24.57
CA THR A 361 34.87 7.84 -24.03
C THR A 361 34.79 8.52 -22.68
N GLY A 362 33.57 8.75 -22.18
CA GLY A 362 33.31 9.43 -20.94
C GLY A 362 33.74 8.65 -19.69
N ASP A 363 33.80 9.35 -18.56
CA ASP A 363 34.10 8.80 -17.23
C ASP A 363 32.89 8.01 -16.67
N TYR A 364 31.70 8.40 -17.09
CA TYR A 364 30.44 7.74 -16.77
C TYR A 364 29.61 7.49 -18.02
N ILE A 365 28.78 6.44 -17.96
CA ILE A 365 27.92 6.00 -19.05
C ILE A 365 26.47 6.10 -18.57
N ALA A 366 25.63 6.82 -19.30
CA ALA A 366 24.20 6.93 -19.09
C ALA A 366 23.45 6.14 -20.18
N PHE A 367 22.51 5.30 -19.77
CA PHE A 367 21.67 4.51 -20.69
C PHE A 367 20.36 5.22 -20.95
N MET A 368 19.99 5.34 -22.22
CA MET A 368 18.76 6.00 -22.63
C MET A 368 18.14 5.29 -23.83
N ASP A 369 16.81 5.22 -23.87
CA ASP A 369 16.07 4.69 -25.00
C ASP A 369 15.80 5.78 -26.07
N HIS A 370 15.58 5.35 -27.30
CA HIS A 370 15.55 6.22 -28.48
C HIS A 370 14.26 7.05 -28.66
N ASP A 371 13.23 6.77 -27.87
CA ASP A 371 11.91 7.42 -27.91
C ASP A 371 11.60 8.20 -26.63
N ASP A 372 12.53 8.23 -25.68
CA ASP A 372 12.38 8.83 -24.36
C ASP A 372 13.01 10.23 -24.25
N LEU A 373 12.81 10.89 -23.11
CA LEU A 373 13.30 12.23 -22.86
C LEU A 373 14.06 12.34 -21.54
N LEU A 374 15.12 13.16 -21.55
CA LEU A 374 15.77 13.62 -20.32
C LEU A 374 15.20 14.98 -19.89
N THR A 375 15.04 15.20 -18.57
CA THR A 375 14.79 16.56 -18.06
C THR A 375 16.01 17.46 -18.35
N PRO A 376 15.83 18.78 -18.50
CA PRO A 376 16.93 19.67 -18.91
C PRO A 376 18.13 19.73 -17.97
N ASP A 377 17.99 19.25 -16.74
CA ASP A 377 19.03 19.23 -15.70
C ASP A 377 19.45 17.82 -15.26
N ALA A 378 19.02 16.78 -15.97
CA ALA A 378 19.32 15.39 -15.61
C ALA A 378 20.83 15.14 -15.39
N LEU A 379 21.66 15.51 -16.34
CA LEU A 379 23.11 15.33 -16.22
C LEU A 379 23.73 16.25 -15.17
N TYR A 380 23.19 17.44 -14.97
CA TYR A 380 23.67 18.34 -13.91
C TYR A 380 23.44 17.75 -12.52
N GLU A 381 22.27 17.19 -12.26
CA GLU A 381 21.95 16.57 -10.96
C GLU A 381 22.81 15.33 -10.73
N CYS A 382 23.07 14.50 -11.74
CA CYS A 382 24.03 13.40 -11.64
C CYS A 382 25.45 13.90 -11.27
N VAL A 383 25.94 14.95 -11.93
CA VAL A 383 27.27 15.51 -11.64
C VAL A 383 27.31 16.20 -10.27
N ALA A 384 26.23 16.82 -9.83
CA ALA A 384 26.13 17.38 -8.49
C ALA A 384 26.28 16.29 -7.43
N GLU A 385 25.56 15.15 -7.62
CA GLU A 385 25.66 13.98 -6.73
C GLU A 385 27.09 13.40 -6.71
N LEU A 386 27.74 13.29 -7.87
CA LEU A 386 29.15 12.83 -8.00
C LEU A 386 30.17 13.77 -7.34
N ASN A 387 29.85 15.06 -7.16
CA ASN A 387 30.69 15.99 -6.44
C ASN A 387 30.44 15.96 -4.93
N GLU A 388 29.23 15.67 -4.50
CA GLU A 388 28.88 15.49 -3.09
C GLU A 388 29.39 14.14 -2.56
N TYR A 389 29.27 13.08 -3.38
CA TYR A 389 29.72 11.71 -3.08
C TYR A 389 30.72 11.21 -4.12
N PRO A 390 32.01 11.57 -4.02
CA PRO A 390 33.01 11.37 -5.08
C PRO A 390 33.38 9.91 -5.39
N ASP A 391 33.03 8.98 -4.52
CA ASP A 391 33.26 7.55 -4.66
C ASP A 391 32.10 6.79 -5.32
N THR A 392 31.00 7.47 -5.65
CA THR A 392 29.83 6.89 -6.33
C THR A 392 30.20 6.22 -7.63
N GLU A 393 29.74 4.99 -7.84
CA GLU A 393 30.02 4.20 -9.03
C GLU A 393 28.76 3.89 -9.86
N LEU A 394 27.57 3.92 -9.23
CA LEU A 394 26.28 3.75 -9.88
C LEU A 394 25.27 4.76 -9.33
N ILE A 395 24.57 5.43 -10.24
CA ILE A 395 23.44 6.32 -9.93
C ILE A 395 22.20 5.78 -10.62
N TYR A 396 21.05 5.85 -9.95
CA TYR A 396 19.74 5.75 -10.56
C TYR A 396 18.83 6.88 -10.07
N THR A 397 17.81 7.20 -10.87
CA THR A 397 16.93 8.34 -10.61
C THR A 397 15.46 7.94 -10.62
N ASP A 398 14.58 8.82 -10.16
CA ASP A 398 13.15 8.66 -10.37
C ASP A 398 12.78 8.92 -11.83
N GLU A 399 11.66 8.35 -12.27
CA GLU A 399 11.12 8.48 -13.61
C GLU A 399 9.60 8.68 -13.58
N ASP A 400 9.06 9.16 -14.67
CA ASP A 400 7.62 9.15 -14.93
C ASP A 400 7.34 8.65 -16.34
N LYS A 401 6.08 8.67 -16.73
CA LYS A 401 5.67 8.35 -18.11
C LYS A 401 5.16 9.59 -18.81
N ILE A 402 5.43 9.63 -20.12
CA ILE A 402 4.91 10.65 -21.03
C ILE A 402 4.07 9.98 -22.12
N THR A 403 2.96 10.60 -22.50
CA THR A 403 2.10 10.11 -23.59
C THR A 403 2.80 10.12 -24.95
N MET A 404 2.29 9.36 -25.93
CA MET A 404 2.83 9.28 -27.28
C MET A 404 2.91 10.65 -27.99
N ASP A 405 1.93 11.53 -27.72
CA ASP A 405 1.92 12.89 -28.25
C ASP A 405 2.80 13.87 -27.48
N GLY A 406 3.38 13.42 -26.34
CA GLY A 406 4.27 14.24 -25.52
C GLY A 406 3.56 15.35 -24.72
N GLU A 407 2.24 15.30 -24.61
CA GLU A 407 1.46 16.38 -23.98
C GLU A 407 1.19 16.17 -22.49
N GLU A 408 1.08 14.91 -22.02
CA GLU A 408 0.73 14.59 -20.64
C GLU A 408 1.82 13.73 -19.97
N TYR A 409 2.13 14.09 -18.71
CA TYR A 409 3.01 13.33 -17.81
C TYR A 409 2.18 12.61 -16.74
N PHE A 410 2.48 11.33 -16.50
CA PHE A 410 1.70 10.52 -15.59
C PHE A 410 2.52 9.38 -14.97
N PHE A 411 1.96 8.72 -13.98
CA PHE A 411 2.50 7.52 -13.35
C PHE A 411 3.94 7.67 -12.80
N PRO A 412 4.23 8.71 -11.96
CA PRO A 412 5.56 8.90 -11.41
C PRO A 412 5.99 7.71 -10.56
N HIS A 413 7.21 7.22 -10.81
CA HIS A 413 7.85 6.19 -10.02
C HIS A 413 8.90 6.83 -9.10
N PHE A 414 8.47 7.19 -7.90
CA PHE A 414 9.35 7.64 -6.83
C PHE A 414 9.95 6.42 -6.14
N LYS A 415 11.22 6.20 -6.37
CA LYS A 415 11.95 5.02 -5.95
C LYS A 415 12.42 5.15 -4.50
N SER A 416 12.80 4.03 -3.89
CA SER A 416 13.54 4.01 -2.63
C SER A 416 15.03 4.12 -2.90
N ASP A 417 15.81 4.39 -1.87
CA ASP A 417 17.24 4.11 -1.90
C ASP A 417 17.49 2.62 -2.14
N PHE A 418 18.76 2.24 -2.31
CA PHE A 418 19.12 0.87 -2.70
C PHE A 418 18.46 -0.19 -1.81
N ASN A 419 17.68 -1.04 -2.46
CA ASN A 419 16.84 -2.07 -1.85
C ASN A 419 17.11 -3.39 -2.57
N PRO A 420 18.02 -4.23 -2.06
CA PRO A 420 18.48 -5.43 -2.74
C PRO A 420 17.37 -6.45 -2.98
N ASP A 421 16.47 -6.69 -2.02
CA ASP A 421 15.36 -7.63 -2.22
C ASP A 421 14.33 -7.09 -3.22
N MET A 422 14.08 -5.76 -3.24
CA MET A 422 13.26 -5.13 -4.27
C MET A 422 13.88 -5.25 -5.65
N LEU A 423 15.21 -5.09 -5.75
CA LEU A 423 15.91 -5.23 -7.04
C LEU A 423 15.85 -6.69 -7.55
N CYS A 424 15.91 -7.68 -6.67
CA CYS A 424 15.69 -9.08 -7.07
C CYS A 424 14.23 -9.40 -7.40
N THR A 425 13.30 -8.55 -6.93
CA THR A 425 11.86 -8.68 -7.23
C THR A 425 11.50 -8.03 -8.56
N THR A 426 12.08 -6.87 -8.90
CA THR A 426 11.82 -6.13 -10.14
C THR A 426 12.97 -5.19 -10.45
N ASN A 427 13.19 -4.90 -11.74
CA ASN A 427 14.13 -3.85 -12.16
C ASN A 427 13.56 -2.46 -11.85
N TYR A 428 13.56 -2.07 -10.55
CA TYR A 428 13.04 -0.75 -10.19
C TYR A 428 14.02 0.40 -10.50
N PHE A 429 15.30 0.10 -10.81
CA PHE A 429 16.25 1.13 -11.27
C PHE A 429 15.84 1.74 -12.59
N CYS A 430 15.44 0.88 -13.55
CA CYS A 430 14.92 1.19 -14.87
C CYS A 430 15.65 2.38 -15.52
N HIS A 431 15.14 3.58 -15.46
CA HIS A 431 15.72 4.82 -15.99
C HIS A 431 15.74 5.93 -14.93
N LEU A 432 16.66 6.87 -14.96
CA LEU A 432 17.93 6.91 -15.66
C LEU A 432 18.97 6.15 -14.85
N VAL A 433 19.77 5.30 -15.49
CA VAL A 433 20.93 4.63 -14.86
C VAL A 433 22.21 5.24 -15.41
N VAL A 434 23.12 5.65 -14.49
CA VAL A 434 24.43 6.19 -14.83
C VAL A 434 25.50 5.39 -14.10
N VAL A 435 26.43 4.81 -14.85
CA VAL A 435 27.44 3.86 -14.33
C VAL A 435 28.83 4.39 -14.63
N LYS A 436 29.72 4.30 -13.63
CA LYS A 436 31.13 4.62 -13.78
C LYS A 436 31.77 3.67 -14.80
N LYS A 437 32.67 4.18 -15.65
CA LYS A 437 33.30 3.41 -16.72
C LYS A 437 34.01 2.16 -16.22
N GLU A 438 34.73 2.25 -15.11
CA GLU A 438 35.43 1.11 -14.50
C GLU A 438 34.47 0.03 -14.03
N LEU A 439 33.32 0.41 -13.45
CA LEU A 439 32.27 -0.54 -13.05
C LEU A 439 31.63 -1.22 -14.27
N TYR A 440 31.33 -0.46 -15.33
CA TYR A 440 30.86 -1.02 -16.59
C TYR A 440 31.86 -2.05 -17.16
N GLN A 441 33.17 -1.72 -17.17
CA GLN A 441 34.21 -2.65 -17.64
C GLN A 441 34.27 -3.93 -16.80
N ALA A 442 34.12 -3.80 -15.49
CA ALA A 442 34.11 -4.93 -14.57
C ALA A 442 32.84 -5.79 -14.68
N ALA A 443 31.69 -5.17 -14.93
CA ALA A 443 30.42 -5.85 -15.14
C ALA A 443 30.34 -6.51 -16.53
N GLY A 444 31.05 -5.96 -17.53
CA GLY A 444 31.05 -6.42 -18.92
C GLY A 444 29.89 -5.85 -19.74
N LYS A 445 29.89 -6.13 -21.03
CA LYS A 445 28.88 -5.67 -21.99
C LYS A 445 27.49 -6.27 -21.75
N LEU A 446 26.47 -5.70 -22.35
CA LEU A 446 25.14 -6.29 -22.38
C LEU A 446 25.17 -7.64 -23.11
N ASN A 447 24.35 -8.58 -22.63
CA ASN A 447 24.35 -9.96 -23.16
C ASN A 447 23.01 -10.25 -23.84
N GLY A 448 23.04 -10.56 -25.13
CA GLY A 448 21.86 -10.90 -25.93
C GLY A 448 21.04 -12.11 -25.46
N GLU A 449 21.62 -12.95 -24.59
CA GLU A 449 20.84 -14.01 -23.93
C GLU A 449 19.72 -13.50 -23.03
N TYR A 450 19.78 -12.21 -22.63
CA TYR A 450 18.81 -11.53 -21.78
C TYR A 450 18.04 -10.44 -22.53
N ASP A 451 18.05 -10.43 -23.88
CA ASP A 451 17.28 -9.46 -24.65
C ASP A 451 15.83 -9.41 -24.17
N GLY A 452 15.31 -8.20 -23.94
CA GLY A 452 14.05 -7.91 -23.23
C GLY A 452 14.17 -7.69 -21.72
N ALA A 453 15.34 -8.02 -21.13
CA ALA A 453 15.73 -7.70 -19.74
C ALA A 453 17.27 -7.55 -19.64
N GLN A 454 17.91 -7.12 -20.74
CA GLN A 454 19.37 -6.96 -20.84
C GLN A 454 19.91 -5.88 -19.90
N ASP A 455 19.16 -4.83 -19.71
CA ASP A 455 19.41 -3.75 -18.76
C ASP A 455 19.34 -4.25 -17.32
N TYR A 456 18.36 -5.10 -17.02
CA TYR A 456 18.19 -5.71 -15.70
C TYR A 456 19.35 -6.65 -15.35
N ASP A 457 19.75 -7.56 -16.28
CA ASP A 457 20.95 -8.39 -16.08
C ASP A 457 22.21 -7.53 -15.88
N PHE A 458 22.34 -6.44 -16.64
CA PHE A 458 23.47 -5.53 -16.51
C PHE A 458 23.50 -4.82 -15.14
N VAL A 459 22.38 -4.29 -14.68
CA VAL A 459 22.25 -3.67 -13.36
C VAL A 459 22.58 -4.67 -12.25
N LEU A 460 22.04 -5.90 -12.31
CA LEU A 460 22.37 -6.97 -11.36
C LEU A 460 23.88 -7.28 -11.33
N ARG A 461 24.54 -7.33 -12.49
CA ARG A 461 26.00 -7.50 -12.54
C ARG A 461 26.78 -6.32 -11.98
N CYS A 462 26.25 -5.11 -12.08
CA CYS A 462 26.87 -3.94 -11.47
C CYS A 462 26.80 -3.99 -9.95
N VAL A 463 25.60 -4.25 -9.37
CA VAL A 463 25.40 -4.30 -7.92
C VAL A 463 26.13 -5.48 -7.24
N GLU A 464 26.50 -6.52 -7.99
CA GLU A 464 27.38 -7.60 -7.53
C GLU A 464 28.83 -7.14 -7.25
N LYS A 465 29.21 -5.95 -7.76
CA LYS A 465 30.61 -5.49 -7.75
C LYS A 465 30.83 -4.21 -6.97
N THR A 466 29.77 -3.51 -6.60
CA THR A 466 29.88 -2.25 -5.83
C THR A 466 28.72 -2.07 -4.85
N ASP A 467 29.02 -1.47 -3.71
CA ASP A 467 28.08 -0.94 -2.73
C ASP A 467 27.94 0.60 -2.82
N LYS A 468 28.68 1.23 -3.75
CA LYS A 468 28.71 2.69 -3.95
C LYS A 468 27.63 3.15 -4.89
N ILE A 469 26.38 2.87 -4.49
CA ILE A 469 25.15 3.12 -5.24
C ILE A 469 24.45 4.34 -4.65
N ARG A 470 24.00 5.25 -5.52
CA ARG A 470 23.27 6.45 -5.11
C ARG A 470 21.95 6.58 -5.86
N HIS A 471 20.92 6.93 -5.12
CA HIS A 471 19.62 7.30 -5.65
C HIS A 471 19.49 8.82 -5.68
N ILE A 472 19.05 9.38 -6.81
CA ILE A 472 18.64 10.78 -6.90
C ILE A 472 17.13 10.83 -6.90
N PRO A 473 16.46 11.24 -5.82
CA PRO A 473 14.99 11.24 -5.71
C PRO A 473 14.39 12.42 -6.48
N LYS A 474 14.64 12.46 -7.77
CA LYS A 474 14.11 13.46 -8.72
C LYS A 474 13.68 12.77 -10.01
N ILE A 475 12.55 13.22 -10.58
CA ILE A 475 12.15 12.81 -11.93
C ILE A 475 13.15 13.47 -12.90
N LEU A 476 14.05 12.66 -13.44
CA LEU A 476 15.07 13.11 -14.40
C LEU A 476 14.91 12.45 -15.77
N TYR A 477 13.97 11.53 -15.90
CA TYR A 477 13.70 10.76 -17.11
C TYR A 477 12.20 10.62 -17.34
N HIS A 478 11.78 10.79 -18.60
CA HIS A 478 10.40 10.60 -19.04
C HIS A 478 10.32 9.44 -20.02
N TRP A 479 9.68 8.36 -19.59
CA TRP A 479 9.51 7.13 -20.38
C TRP A 479 8.27 7.22 -21.24
N ARG A 480 8.42 7.16 -22.57
CA ARG A 480 7.30 7.27 -23.49
C ARG A 480 6.48 5.98 -23.54
N ALA A 481 5.17 6.12 -23.32
CA ALA A 481 4.23 5.01 -23.37
C ALA A 481 3.82 4.74 -24.83
N CYS A 482 4.60 3.96 -25.58
CA CYS A 482 4.30 3.61 -26.97
C CYS A 482 3.45 2.33 -27.08
N GLU A 483 2.54 2.28 -28.09
CA GLU A 483 1.91 1.02 -28.50
C GLU A 483 3.01 0.08 -29.05
N GLY A 484 3.20 -1.07 -28.41
CA GLY A 484 4.27 -2.01 -28.77
C GLY A 484 5.50 -1.97 -27.85
N SER A 485 5.61 -1.00 -26.94
CA SER A 485 6.58 -1.07 -25.84
C SER A 485 6.28 -2.27 -24.92
N THR A 486 7.23 -2.64 -24.09
CA THR A 486 7.12 -3.73 -23.11
C THR A 486 5.82 -3.70 -22.28
N ALA A 487 5.08 -2.59 -22.34
CA ALA A 487 3.78 -2.40 -21.68
C ALA A 487 2.54 -2.82 -22.50
N GLY A 488 2.67 -3.13 -23.82
CA GLY A 488 1.52 -3.09 -24.74
C GLY A 488 0.87 -4.42 -25.19
N SER A 489 1.59 -5.52 -25.43
CA SER A 489 0.99 -6.74 -26.01
C SER A 489 1.16 -8.00 -25.17
N ALA A 490 0.16 -8.91 -25.19
CA ALA A 490 0.15 -10.13 -24.39
C ALA A 490 1.24 -11.13 -24.80
N ASP A 491 1.58 -11.21 -26.09
CA ASP A 491 2.56 -12.19 -26.60
C ASP A 491 4.01 -11.75 -26.32
N ASN A 492 4.29 -10.46 -26.28
CA ASN A 492 5.60 -9.93 -25.88
C ASN A 492 5.83 -10.05 -24.37
N LYS A 493 4.77 -10.15 -23.54
CA LYS A 493 4.88 -10.22 -22.09
C LYS A 493 5.52 -11.52 -21.60
N SER A 494 5.26 -12.67 -22.23
CA SER A 494 5.83 -13.96 -21.79
C SER A 494 7.35 -14.00 -21.95
N TYR A 495 7.85 -13.53 -23.10
CA TYR A 495 9.29 -13.49 -23.40
C TYR A 495 10.07 -12.59 -22.41
N ILE A 496 9.54 -11.39 -22.14
CA ILE A 496 10.17 -10.43 -21.23
C ILE A 496 10.18 -10.95 -19.79
N VAL A 497 9.06 -11.55 -19.36
CA VAL A 497 8.93 -12.16 -18.02
C VAL A 497 9.96 -13.29 -17.86
N ASP A 498 10.15 -14.12 -18.88
CA ASP A 498 11.12 -15.19 -18.84
C ASP A 498 12.57 -14.68 -18.85
N ALA A 499 12.87 -13.65 -19.63
CA ALA A 499 14.20 -13.02 -19.70
C ALA A 499 14.61 -12.42 -18.35
N GLY A 500 13.69 -11.69 -17.68
CA GLY A 500 13.97 -11.12 -16.37
C GLY A 500 14.13 -12.18 -15.27
N ALA A 501 13.29 -13.23 -15.27
CA ALA A 501 13.47 -14.37 -14.36
C ALA A 501 14.83 -15.04 -14.59
N LYS A 502 15.27 -15.16 -15.84
CA LYS A 502 16.58 -15.70 -16.21
C LYS A 502 17.72 -14.84 -15.69
N ALA A 503 17.59 -13.49 -15.78
CA ALA A 503 18.56 -12.54 -15.23
C ALA A 503 18.72 -12.68 -13.71
N VAL A 504 17.61 -12.73 -12.96
CA VAL A 504 17.64 -12.92 -11.50
C VAL A 504 18.23 -14.29 -11.11
N ARG A 505 17.87 -15.37 -11.81
CA ARG A 505 18.49 -16.70 -11.58
C ARG A 505 19.99 -16.67 -11.86
N ALA A 506 20.43 -15.96 -12.88
CA ALA A 506 21.85 -15.80 -13.20
C ALA A 506 22.60 -15.00 -12.12
N HIS A 507 21.98 -13.96 -11.59
CA HIS A 507 22.49 -13.20 -10.45
C HIS A 507 22.74 -14.09 -9.25
N TYR A 508 21.74 -14.86 -8.79
CA TYR A 508 21.92 -15.77 -7.66
C TYR A 508 23.01 -16.82 -7.90
N ARG A 509 23.10 -17.34 -9.14
CA ARG A 509 24.19 -18.29 -9.50
C ARG A 509 25.56 -17.65 -9.39
N ARG A 510 25.76 -16.41 -9.86
CA ARG A 510 27.04 -15.67 -9.77
C ARG A 510 27.41 -15.37 -8.32
N MET A 511 26.40 -15.08 -7.48
CA MET A 511 26.57 -14.86 -6.04
C MET A 511 26.74 -16.16 -5.23
N GLY A 512 26.63 -17.33 -5.85
CA GLY A 512 26.68 -18.62 -5.15
C GLY A 512 25.49 -18.90 -4.24
N ILE A 513 24.38 -18.19 -4.47
CA ILE A 513 23.12 -18.31 -3.70
C ILE A 513 22.20 -19.29 -4.40
N GLU A 514 21.74 -20.31 -3.66
CA GLU A 514 20.72 -21.21 -4.14
C GLU A 514 19.34 -20.61 -3.88
N ALA A 515 18.60 -20.37 -4.97
CA ALA A 515 17.27 -19.80 -4.91
C ALA A 515 16.43 -20.24 -6.12
N GLU A 516 15.15 -20.44 -5.92
CA GLU A 516 14.15 -20.59 -6.96
C GLU A 516 13.52 -19.23 -7.27
N VAL A 517 13.47 -18.84 -8.56
CA VAL A 517 12.87 -17.58 -9.00
C VAL A 517 11.61 -17.88 -9.80
N ILE A 518 10.47 -17.40 -9.33
CA ILE A 518 9.14 -17.65 -9.89
C ILE A 518 8.53 -16.33 -10.35
N PRO A 519 8.02 -16.21 -11.58
CA PRO A 519 7.23 -15.06 -11.99
C PRO A 519 5.98 -14.89 -11.10
N THR A 520 5.63 -13.65 -10.75
CA THR A 520 4.41 -13.35 -10.02
C THR A 520 3.23 -13.08 -10.96
N LYS A 521 2.05 -12.81 -10.42
CA LYS A 521 0.90 -12.33 -11.21
C LYS A 521 1.12 -10.96 -11.85
N TYR A 522 2.14 -10.21 -11.40
CA TYR A 522 2.51 -8.90 -11.94
C TYR A 522 3.64 -9.07 -12.94
N PRO A 523 3.46 -8.69 -14.22
CA PRO A 523 4.49 -8.82 -15.24
C PRO A 523 5.78 -8.08 -14.85
N GLY A 524 6.93 -8.73 -15.05
CA GLY A 524 8.24 -8.16 -14.69
C GLY A 524 8.56 -8.18 -13.19
N MET A 525 7.75 -8.89 -12.39
CA MET A 525 8.00 -9.08 -10.96
C MET A 525 8.16 -10.55 -10.61
N TYR A 526 9.11 -10.84 -9.72
CA TYR A 526 9.56 -12.18 -9.40
C TYR A 526 9.50 -12.42 -7.89
N ARG A 527 9.14 -13.64 -7.52
CA ARG A 527 9.27 -14.15 -6.16
C ARG A 527 10.51 -15.02 -6.08
N THR A 528 11.36 -14.74 -5.09
CA THR A 528 12.49 -15.60 -4.74
C THR A 528 12.09 -16.53 -3.61
N LYS A 529 12.41 -17.81 -3.73
CA LYS A 529 12.30 -18.83 -2.66
C LYS A 529 13.67 -19.37 -2.34
N TYR A 530 14.08 -19.22 -1.09
CA TYR A 530 15.32 -19.79 -0.57
C TYR A 530 15.06 -21.19 0.02
N PRO A 531 15.90 -22.21 -0.30
CA PRO A 531 15.72 -23.55 0.26
C PRO A 531 16.06 -23.57 1.75
N VAL A 532 15.17 -24.08 2.56
CA VAL A 532 15.43 -24.36 3.98
C VAL A 532 16.07 -25.74 4.11
N LYS A 533 17.40 -25.81 4.02
CA LYS A 533 18.19 -27.07 4.08
C LYS A 533 18.44 -27.55 5.50
N GLN A 534 18.52 -26.63 6.44
CA GLN A 534 18.68 -26.93 7.85
C GLN A 534 17.35 -26.70 8.56
N THR A 535 17.13 -27.42 9.63
CA THR A 535 15.94 -27.28 10.45
C THR A 535 16.29 -26.72 11.83
N PRO A 536 16.78 -25.46 11.91
CA PRO A 536 17.12 -24.85 13.18
C PRO A 536 15.87 -24.71 14.06
N LYS A 537 16.07 -24.73 15.36
CA LYS A 537 14.96 -24.59 16.30
C LYS A 537 14.45 -23.16 16.33
N ILE A 538 13.12 -23.01 16.26
CA ILE A 538 12.43 -21.72 16.38
C ILE A 538 11.68 -21.70 17.69
N SER A 539 11.89 -20.65 18.49
CA SER A 539 11.07 -20.34 19.67
C SER A 539 10.00 -19.32 19.31
N VAL A 540 8.74 -19.74 19.29
CA VAL A 540 7.58 -18.89 19.09
C VAL A 540 7.18 -18.32 20.46
N ILE A 541 7.20 -16.99 20.61
CA ILE A 541 6.93 -16.28 21.85
C ILE A 541 5.58 -15.59 21.72
N ILE A 542 4.62 -15.96 22.60
CA ILE A 542 3.24 -15.47 22.55
C ILE A 542 2.85 -14.91 23.92
N PRO A 543 2.88 -13.58 24.12
CA PRO A 543 2.27 -12.95 25.27
C PRO A 543 0.76 -13.22 25.34
N ASN A 544 0.24 -13.59 26.52
CA ASN A 544 -1.19 -13.81 26.70
C ASN A 544 -1.71 -13.33 28.07
N LYS A 545 -2.91 -12.73 28.05
CA LYS A 545 -3.64 -12.37 29.26
C LYS A 545 -5.14 -12.59 29.05
N ASP A 546 -5.72 -13.59 29.74
CA ASP A 546 -7.18 -13.88 29.78
C ASP A 546 -7.86 -14.23 28.42
N HIS A 547 -7.23 -14.05 27.29
CA HIS A 547 -7.77 -14.27 25.94
C HIS A 547 -7.43 -15.66 25.39
N THR A 548 -7.82 -16.72 26.13
CA THR A 548 -7.48 -18.11 25.75
C THR A 548 -8.19 -18.60 24.49
N ASP A 549 -9.35 -18.06 24.17
CA ASP A 549 -10.08 -18.44 22.95
C ASP A 549 -9.34 -17.95 21.68
N ASP A 550 -8.78 -16.73 21.72
CA ASP A 550 -7.94 -16.19 20.63
C ASP A 550 -6.61 -16.96 20.56
N LEU A 551 -5.96 -17.23 21.73
CA LEU A 551 -4.75 -18.04 21.78
C LEU A 551 -4.97 -19.44 21.18
N ILE A 552 -6.08 -20.14 21.47
CA ILE A 552 -6.39 -21.45 20.90
C ILE A 552 -6.53 -21.36 19.37
N LYS A 553 -7.15 -20.30 18.85
CA LYS A 553 -7.28 -20.05 17.44
C LYS A 553 -5.90 -19.86 16.78
N CYS A 554 -5.03 -19.06 17.41
CA CYS A 554 -3.65 -18.87 16.99
C CYS A 554 -2.87 -20.19 16.94
N LEU A 555 -2.87 -20.96 18.04
CA LEU A 555 -2.18 -22.25 18.13
C LEU A 555 -2.69 -23.28 17.12
N ARG A 556 -4.01 -23.31 16.88
CA ARG A 556 -4.63 -24.16 15.88
C ARG A 556 -4.13 -23.81 14.48
N SER A 557 -4.10 -22.52 14.13
CA SER A 557 -3.60 -22.07 12.82
C SER A 557 -2.14 -22.44 12.61
N ILE A 558 -1.29 -22.31 13.64
CA ILE A 558 0.11 -22.75 13.58
C ILE A 558 0.17 -24.25 13.27
N ARG A 559 -0.62 -25.09 13.97
CA ARG A 559 -0.61 -26.55 13.76
C ARG A 559 -1.11 -26.97 12.39
N GLU A 560 -2.17 -26.29 11.91
CA GLU A 560 -2.86 -26.71 10.67
C GLU A 560 -2.22 -26.13 9.39
N LYS A 561 -1.50 -25.01 9.50
CA LYS A 561 -0.98 -24.29 8.34
C LYS A 561 0.52 -24.39 8.14
N ASN A 562 1.27 -24.98 9.08
CA ASN A 562 2.73 -25.06 8.98
C ASN A 562 3.20 -26.51 9.05
N THR A 563 4.12 -26.84 8.14
CA THR A 563 4.79 -28.17 8.07
C THR A 563 6.13 -28.17 8.81
N TYR A 564 6.60 -27.00 9.29
CA TYR A 564 7.87 -26.89 10.00
C TYR A 564 7.76 -27.45 11.43
N GLU A 565 8.50 -28.52 11.71
CA GLU A 565 8.33 -29.31 12.94
C GLU A 565 9.22 -28.86 14.11
N ASN A 566 10.43 -28.30 13.85
CA ASN A 566 11.37 -27.96 14.92
C ASN A 566 11.06 -26.60 15.57
N ILE A 567 9.89 -26.54 16.21
CA ILE A 567 9.42 -25.37 16.96
C ILE A 567 9.14 -25.70 18.42
N GLU A 568 9.34 -24.74 19.30
CA GLU A 568 8.72 -24.69 20.62
C GLU A 568 7.87 -23.44 20.71
N ILE A 569 6.80 -23.50 21.46
CA ILE A 569 5.87 -22.39 21.65
C ILE A 569 5.85 -22.00 23.12
N LEU A 570 6.26 -20.79 23.42
CA LEU A 570 6.34 -20.23 24.76
C LEU A 570 5.21 -19.22 24.93
N VAL A 571 4.15 -19.63 25.61
CA VAL A 571 3.05 -18.73 25.99
C VAL A 571 3.43 -18.03 27.29
N ILE A 572 3.52 -16.69 27.25
CA ILE A 572 3.92 -15.91 28.42
C ILE A 572 2.66 -15.38 29.08
N GLU A 573 2.31 -15.99 30.18
CA GLU A 573 1.16 -15.60 31.01
C GLU A 573 1.43 -14.27 31.71
N ASN A 574 0.61 -13.25 31.43
CA ASN A 574 0.74 -11.90 31.95
C ASN A 574 -0.38 -11.55 32.93
N ASN A 575 -0.33 -12.13 34.15
CA ASN A 575 -1.20 -11.76 35.28
C ASN A 575 -2.71 -11.85 34.98
N SER A 576 -3.13 -12.96 34.35
CA SER A 576 -4.55 -13.27 34.08
C SER A 576 -5.38 -13.36 35.37
N GLN A 577 -6.63 -12.90 35.32
CA GLN A 577 -7.55 -12.85 36.45
C GLN A 577 -8.61 -13.95 36.38
N LYS A 578 -8.92 -14.47 35.21
CA LYS A 578 -10.02 -15.42 35.01
C LYS A 578 -9.61 -16.86 35.33
N LYS A 579 -10.35 -17.55 36.20
CA LYS A 579 -10.13 -18.98 36.53
C LYS A 579 -10.18 -19.87 35.25
N LYS A 580 -10.98 -19.50 34.25
CA LYS A 580 -11.08 -20.17 32.97
C LYS A 580 -9.71 -20.23 32.28
N THR A 581 -8.94 -19.17 32.33
CA THR A 581 -7.62 -19.05 31.67
C THR A 581 -6.67 -20.16 32.13
N PHE A 582 -6.55 -20.37 33.44
CA PHE A 582 -5.67 -21.40 34.01
C PHE A 582 -6.17 -22.82 33.75
N LYS A 583 -7.50 -23.02 33.60
CA LYS A 583 -8.07 -24.29 33.16
C LYS A 583 -7.71 -24.56 31.67
N ASP A 584 -7.85 -23.53 30.85
CA ASP A 584 -7.55 -23.62 29.42
C ASP A 584 -6.06 -23.85 29.20
N TYR A 585 -5.15 -23.22 29.92
CA TYR A 585 -3.72 -23.48 29.84
C TYR A 585 -3.36 -24.96 30.07
N ARG A 586 -3.97 -25.60 31.06
CA ARG A 586 -3.75 -27.06 31.28
C ARG A 586 -4.23 -27.88 30.09
N ARG A 587 -5.38 -27.53 29.52
CA ARG A 587 -5.91 -28.19 28.30
C ARG A 587 -5.00 -27.94 27.10
N ILE A 588 -4.56 -26.72 26.88
CA ILE A 588 -3.64 -26.33 25.79
C ILE A 588 -2.34 -27.13 25.88
N MET A 589 -1.69 -27.21 27.04
CA MET A 589 -0.45 -27.97 27.20
C MET A 589 -0.63 -29.47 26.97
N HIS A 590 -1.81 -30.02 27.24
CA HIS A 590 -2.13 -31.40 26.93
C HIS A 590 -2.40 -31.63 25.44
N GLU A 591 -3.11 -30.69 24.78
CA GLU A 591 -3.51 -30.79 23.37
C GLU A 591 -2.37 -30.40 22.40
N TYR A 592 -1.46 -29.52 22.84
CA TYR A 592 -0.33 -29.01 22.05
C TYR A 592 0.99 -29.28 22.77
N PRO A 593 1.62 -30.45 22.57
CA PRO A 593 2.83 -30.85 23.33
C PRO A 593 4.05 -29.94 23.17
N LYS A 594 4.10 -29.13 22.09
CA LYS A 594 5.14 -28.14 21.85
C LYS A 594 4.95 -26.84 22.63
N VAL A 595 3.80 -26.65 23.31
CA VAL A 595 3.46 -25.46 24.07
C VAL A 595 3.90 -25.59 25.52
N LYS A 596 4.58 -24.55 26.01
CA LYS A 596 4.89 -24.34 27.43
C LYS A 596 4.29 -23.01 27.86
N VAL A 597 3.64 -22.97 29.02
CA VAL A 597 3.12 -21.74 29.63
C VAL A 597 4.10 -21.29 30.71
N LEU A 598 4.64 -20.10 30.55
CA LEU A 598 5.59 -19.46 31.48
C LEU A 598 4.89 -18.29 32.18
N TYR A 599 5.04 -18.19 33.49
CA TYR A 599 4.31 -17.20 34.31
C TYR A 599 5.22 -16.00 34.61
N TRP A 600 5.04 -14.90 33.89
CA TRP A 600 5.73 -13.64 34.16
C TRP A 600 5.16 -12.99 35.45
N LYS A 601 6.05 -12.54 36.31
CA LYS A 601 5.69 -12.01 37.63
C LYS A 601 5.81 -10.48 37.73
N GLY A 602 6.03 -9.79 36.63
CA GLY A 602 6.10 -8.34 36.63
C GLY A 602 4.72 -7.71 36.81
N GLU A 603 4.68 -6.40 36.98
CA GLU A 603 3.46 -5.64 37.18
C GLU A 603 2.99 -4.95 35.92
N GLY A 604 1.69 -4.88 35.68
CA GLY A 604 1.09 -4.14 34.56
C GLY A 604 1.26 -4.83 33.21
N PHE A 605 1.51 -4.03 32.18
CA PHE A 605 1.77 -4.48 30.82
C PHE A 605 3.02 -3.76 30.28
N ASN A 606 4.04 -4.52 29.95
CA ASN A 606 5.24 -4.06 29.27
C ASN A 606 5.63 -5.11 28.24
N TYR A 607 5.33 -4.84 26.95
CA TYR A 607 5.57 -5.80 25.87
C TYR A 607 7.04 -6.24 25.79
N PRO A 608 8.04 -5.34 25.84
CA PRO A 608 9.43 -5.69 25.94
C PRO A 608 9.80 -6.66 27.07
N GLU A 609 9.35 -6.39 28.29
CA GLU A 609 9.70 -7.20 29.47
C GLU A 609 9.06 -8.58 29.40
N ILE A 610 7.81 -8.67 28.95
CA ILE A 610 7.08 -9.93 28.78
C ILE A 610 7.79 -10.81 27.75
N ASN A 611 8.15 -10.23 26.59
CA ASN A 611 8.88 -10.97 25.57
C ASN A 611 10.29 -11.33 25.99
N GLN A 612 11.02 -10.42 26.70
CA GLN A 612 12.34 -10.72 27.22
C GLN A 612 12.32 -11.95 28.15
N TYR A 613 11.31 -12.02 29.03
CA TYR A 613 11.12 -13.20 29.87
C TYR A 613 10.92 -14.49 29.06
N GLY A 614 10.21 -14.41 27.94
CA GLY A 614 10.09 -15.53 27.00
C GLY A 614 11.42 -15.89 26.33
N ILE A 615 12.20 -14.88 25.91
CA ILE A 615 13.50 -15.06 25.25
C ILE A 615 14.51 -15.72 26.20
N ASP A 616 14.50 -15.35 27.47
CA ASP A 616 15.39 -15.93 28.50
C ASP A 616 15.15 -17.45 28.68
N HIS A 617 13.95 -17.92 28.33
CA HIS A 617 13.58 -19.35 28.38
C HIS A 617 13.62 -20.03 27.00
N ALA A 618 13.85 -19.26 25.93
CA ALA A 618 13.89 -19.74 24.55
C ALA A 618 15.17 -20.51 24.27
N THR A 619 15.03 -21.69 23.69
CA THR A 619 16.15 -22.57 23.32
C THR A 619 16.42 -22.60 21.82
N GLY A 620 15.57 -21.91 21.02
CA GLY A 620 15.69 -21.82 19.57
C GLY A 620 16.76 -20.83 19.14
N GLU A 621 17.37 -21.08 18.00
CA GLU A 621 18.31 -20.18 17.32
C GLU A 621 17.58 -18.99 16.68
N TYR A 622 16.29 -19.18 16.37
CA TYR A 622 15.39 -18.16 15.82
C TYR A 622 14.26 -17.88 16.78
N LEU A 623 13.87 -16.62 16.83
CA LEU A 623 12.75 -16.11 17.61
C LEU A 623 11.62 -15.71 16.65
N LEU A 624 10.40 -16.14 16.93
CA LEU A 624 9.19 -15.64 16.27
C LEU A 624 8.33 -14.95 17.33
N PHE A 625 8.27 -13.63 17.29
CA PHE A 625 7.31 -12.87 18.07
C PHE A 625 5.95 -12.98 17.40
N LEU A 626 4.95 -13.35 18.17
CA LEU A 626 3.60 -13.56 17.66
C LEU A 626 2.54 -13.13 18.67
N ASN A 627 1.60 -12.29 18.26
CA ASN A 627 0.49 -11.93 19.11
C ASN A 627 -0.49 -13.11 19.25
N ASN A 628 -1.14 -13.19 20.43
CA ASN A 628 -2.10 -14.25 20.73
C ASN A 628 -3.41 -14.15 19.92
N ASP A 629 -3.71 -13.01 19.35
CA ASP A 629 -4.90 -12.69 18.54
C ASP A 629 -4.60 -12.67 17.03
N THR A 630 -3.61 -13.48 16.61
CA THR A 630 -3.29 -13.71 15.20
C THR A 630 -3.77 -15.09 14.72
N GLU A 631 -4.05 -15.20 13.44
CA GLU A 631 -4.39 -16.47 12.78
C GLU A 631 -3.63 -16.57 11.45
N MET A 632 -2.75 -17.55 11.30
CA MET A 632 -2.08 -17.85 10.04
C MET A 632 -3.11 -18.34 9.01
N ILE A 633 -3.16 -17.70 7.86
CA ILE A 633 -4.03 -18.08 6.74
C ILE A 633 -3.25 -18.61 5.54
N GLY A 634 -2.02 -18.15 5.35
CA GLY A 634 -1.09 -18.72 4.38
C GLY A 634 -0.54 -20.08 4.81
N ASN A 635 -0.13 -20.89 3.85
CA ASN A 635 0.51 -22.18 4.12
C ASN A 635 2.00 -21.97 4.39
N ASP A 636 2.55 -22.68 5.38
CA ASP A 636 3.98 -22.66 5.72
C ASP A 636 4.57 -21.27 6.05
N CYS A 637 3.79 -20.35 6.62
CA CYS A 637 4.24 -18.99 6.98
C CYS A 637 5.56 -19.00 7.78
N ILE A 638 5.72 -19.92 8.74
CA ILE A 638 6.93 -20.03 9.56
C ILE A 638 8.14 -20.39 8.69
N LYS A 639 7.98 -21.36 7.78
CA LYS A 639 9.04 -21.78 6.87
C LYS A 639 9.38 -20.73 5.83
N GLU A 640 8.38 -20.00 5.36
CA GLU A 640 8.54 -18.88 4.44
C GLU A 640 9.40 -17.79 5.08
N MET A 641 9.01 -17.28 6.25
CA MET A 641 9.78 -16.28 6.99
C MET A 641 11.19 -16.77 7.35
N LEU A 642 11.34 -18.06 7.74
CA LEU A 642 12.63 -18.65 8.05
C LEU A 642 13.55 -18.62 6.83
N SER A 643 13.04 -18.89 5.63
CA SER A 643 13.83 -18.94 4.40
C SER A 643 14.59 -17.62 4.15
N TYR A 644 13.97 -16.49 4.39
CA TYR A 644 14.60 -15.16 4.34
C TYR A 644 15.45 -14.89 5.57
N CYS A 645 14.95 -15.24 6.76
CA CYS A 645 15.65 -14.97 8.02
C CYS A 645 16.98 -15.72 8.15
N MET A 646 17.16 -16.84 7.45
CA MET A 646 18.43 -17.61 7.44
C MET A 646 19.57 -16.90 6.72
N ARG A 647 19.29 -15.95 5.85
CA ARG A 647 20.31 -15.14 5.16
C ARG A 647 21.11 -14.35 6.18
N GLU A 648 22.45 -14.26 6.00
CA GLU A 648 23.35 -13.61 6.96
C GLU A 648 23.12 -12.10 7.05
N ASP A 649 22.73 -11.46 5.95
CA ASP A 649 22.44 -10.04 5.84
C ASP A 649 21.06 -9.64 6.40
N VAL A 650 20.18 -10.60 6.69
CA VAL A 650 18.82 -10.34 7.20
C VAL A 650 18.78 -10.41 8.72
N GLY A 651 18.32 -9.34 9.35
CA GLY A 651 18.15 -9.24 10.80
C GLY A 651 16.75 -9.61 11.27
N ALA A 652 15.72 -9.21 10.53
CA ALA A 652 14.33 -9.58 10.83
C ALA A 652 13.48 -9.70 9.57
N VAL A 653 12.40 -10.49 9.68
CA VAL A 653 11.39 -10.70 8.64
C VAL A 653 10.00 -10.43 9.22
N GLY A 654 9.22 -9.59 8.59
CA GLY A 654 7.83 -9.29 8.95
C GLY A 654 6.85 -9.90 7.97
N ALA A 655 5.73 -10.39 8.49
CA ALA A 655 4.67 -10.99 7.72
C ALA A 655 3.65 -9.94 7.24
N ARG A 656 2.86 -10.30 6.25
CA ARG A 656 1.69 -9.57 5.80
C ARG A 656 0.50 -9.84 6.70
N MET A 657 -0.17 -8.78 7.17
CA MET A 657 -1.32 -8.98 8.05
C MET A 657 -2.56 -8.24 7.56
N TYR A 658 -3.70 -8.88 7.78
CA TYR A 658 -5.01 -8.38 7.42
C TYR A 658 -5.85 -8.15 8.67
N TYR A 659 -6.78 -7.20 8.57
CA TYR A 659 -7.92 -7.16 9.45
C TYR A 659 -8.89 -8.30 9.14
N GLU A 660 -9.81 -8.57 10.07
CA GLU A 660 -10.86 -9.59 9.90
C GLU A 660 -11.74 -9.36 8.65
N ASP A 661 -11.85 -8.11 8.19
CA ASP A 661 -12.62 -7.75 6.98
C ASP A 661 -11.85 -7.93 5.67
N GLY A 662 -10.63 -8.40 5.73
CA GLY A 662 -9.77 -8.64 4.59
C GLY A 662 -9.02 -7.39 4.09
N THR A 663 -9.18 -6.24 4.74
CA THR A 663 -8.34 -5.07 4.43
C THR A 663 -6.94 -5.24 5.03
N LEU A 664 -5.94 -4.62 4.38
CA LEU A 664 -4.55 -4.72 4.82
C LEU A 664 -4.36 -3.97 6.14
N GLN A 665 -3.80 -4.65 7.13
CA GLN A 665 -3.42 -4.05 8.41
C GLN A 665 -1.93 -3.69 8.43
N HIS A 666 -1.08 -4.58 7.92
CA HIS A 666 0.37 -4.39 7.90
C HIS A 666 0.96 -4.79 6.54
N GLY A 667 1.51 -3.82 5.85
CA GLY A 667 2.34 -3.93 4.65
C GLY A 667 3.72 -3.28 4.85
N GLY A 668 4.24 -3.35 6.10
CA GLY A 668 5.46 -2.68 6.52
C GLY A 668 5.21 -1.39 7.32
N VAL A 669 6.29 -0.80 7.84
CA VAL A 669 6.27 0.45 8.63
C VAL A 669 7.15 1.49 7.96
N ILE A 670 6.58 2.69 7.74
CA ILE A 670 7.28 3.88 7.22
C ILE A 670 7.69 4.76 8.39
N ILE A 671 8.97 5.11 8.46
CA ILE A 671 9.49 6.04 9.46
C ILE A 671 9.16 7.48 9.05
N GLY A 672 8.66 8.26 9.99
CA GLY A 672 8.22 9.64 9.77
C GLY A 672 6.72 9.79 9.48
N LEU A 673 6.01 8.72 9.13
CA LEU A 673 4.56 8.77 8.91
C LEU A 673 3.83 9.22 10.18
N GLY A 674 2.98 10.26 10.04
CA GLY A 674 2.32 10.89 11.20
C GLY A 674 3.26 11.55 12.20
N GLY A 675 4.51 11.84 11.80
CA GLY A 675 5.53 12.48 12.65
C GLY A 675 6.37 11.53 13.51
N VAL A 676 6.12 10.21 13.43
CA VAL A 676 6.85 9.18 14.18
C VAL A 676 7.12 7.94 13.31
N ALA A 677 6.14 7.09 13.17
CA ALA A 677 6.14 5.90 12.30
C ALA A 677 4.70 5.37 12.16
N GLY A 678 4.40 4.75 11.04
CA GLY A 678 3.06 4.20 10.80
C GLY A 678 3.06 3.10 9.76
N HIS A 679 1.98 2.31 9.75
CA HIS A 679 1.82 1.21 8.80
C HIS A 679 1.58 1.73 7.38
N ALA A 680 2.33 1.19 6.42
CA ALA A 680 2.11 1.38 5.00
C ALA A 680 0.81 0.69 4.57
N PHE A 681 0.08 1.31 3.64
CA PHE A 681 -1.11 0.72 3.02
C PHE A 681 -2.24 0.34 3.99
N LEU A 682 -2.26 0.87 5.20
CA LEU A 682 -3.26 0.54 6.21
C LEU A 682 -4.69 0.78 5.69
N GLY A 683 -5.52 -0.27 5.71
CA GLY A 683 -6.93 -0.21 5.36
C GLY A 683 -7.24 -0.26 3.85
N ILE A 684 -6.26 -0.48 2.97
CA ILE A 684 -6.54 -0.78 1.56
C ILE A 684 -7.11 -2.20 1.43
N ASP A 685 -7.76 -2.48 0.31
CA ASP A 685 -8.18 -3.84 -0.02
C ASP A 685 -6.97 -4.80 0.00
N GLY A 686 -7.15 -5.99 0.61
CA GLY A 686 -6.07 -6.95 0.75
C GLY A 686 -5.51 -7.47 -0.58
N ASP A 687 -6.28 -7.43 -1.66
CA ASP A 687 -5.83 -7.83 -2.99
C ASP A 687 -5.19 -6.67 -3.78
N SER A 688 -5.29 -5.44 -3.25
CA SER A 688 -4.68 -4.26 -3.87
C SER A 688 -3.16 -4.42 -4.01
N PRO A 689 -2.58 -4.09 -5.17
CA PRO A 689 -1.12 -4.10 -5.34
C PRO A 689 -0.42 -3.02 -4.50
N GLY A 690 -1.14 -1.96 -4.11
CA GLY A 690 -0.52 -0.77 -3.56
C GLY A 690 0.36 -0.04 -4.58
N TYR A 691 1.22 0.84 -4.10
CA TYR A 691 2.13 1.62 -4.93
C TYR A 691 3.20 0.72 -5.56
N PHE A 692 3.21 0.60 -6.89
CA PHE A 692 4.12 -0.27 -7.66
C PHE A 692 4.23 -1.70 -7.08
N ALA A 693 3.08 -2.28 -6.74
CA ALA A 693 2.89 -3.61 -6.17
C ALA A 693 3.61 -3.87 -4.83
N ARG A 694 4.12 -2.85 -4.15
CA ARG A 694 4.86 -3.00 -2.88
C ARG A 694 4.06 -3.67 -1.76
N ALA A 695 2.72 -3.63 -1.81
CA ALA A 695 1.90 -4.38 -0.86
C ALA A 695 1.91 -5.89 -1.09
N GLN A 696 2.35 -6.36 -2.26
CA GLN A 696 2.22 -7.75 -2.74
C GLN A 696 3.55 -8.44 -3.04
N VAL A 697 4.68 -7.73 -2.94
CA VAL A 697 6.00 -8.26 -3.31
C VAL A 697 7.01 -8.09 -2.18
N VAL A 698 8.02 -8.96 -2.18
CA VAL A 698 9.12 -8.89 -1.20
C VAL A 698 9.98 -7.67 -1.43
N HIS A 699 10.32 -6.97 -0.37
CA HIS A 699 11.26 -5.84 -0.38
C HIS A 699 11.77 -5.52 1.01
N ASP A 700 12.84 -4.74 1.09
CA ASP A 700 13.39 -4.29 2.36
C ASP A 700 12.66 -3.04 2.86
N LEU A 701 12.57 -2.91 4.17
CA LEU A 701 11.94 -1.80 4.89
C LEU A 701 12.77 -1.32 6.07
N SER A 702 12.42 -0.17 6.61
CA SER A 702 13.04 0.33 7.84
C SER A 702 12.52 -0.37 9.08
N ALA A 703 11.27 -0.83 9.08
CA ALA A 703 10.70 -1.56 10.19
C ALA A 703 9.48 -2.41 9.79
N VAL A 704 9.19 -3.41 10.61
CA VAL A 704 8.00 -4.26 10.58
C VAL A 704 7.46 -4.43 12.01
N THR A 705 6.20 -4.84 12.16
CA THR A 705 5.61 -4.99 13.49
C THR A 705 5.94 -6.32 14.14
N ALA A 706 6.13 -6.32 15.44
CA ALA A 706 6.34 -7.52 16.24
C ALA A 706 5.05 -8.33 16.51
N ALA A 707 3.91 -7.92 15.95
CA ALA A 707 2.71 -8.77 15.98
C ALA A 707 2.93 -10.10 15.23
N CYS A 708 3.81 -10.12 14.21
CA CYS A 708 4.41 -11.33 13.61
C CYS A 708 5.77 -10.97 13.00
N MET A 709 6.84 -11.21 13.74
CA MET A 709 8.21 -10.89 13.33
C MET A 709 9.16 -12.03 13.69
N MET A 710 9.90 -12.52 12.70
CA MET A 710 10.96 -13.53 12.90
C MET A 710 12.33 -12.88 12.85
N MET A 711 13.23 -13.32 13.73
CA MET A 711 14.63 -12.89 13.74
C MET A 711 15.58 -13.94 14.32
N LYS A 712 16.86 -13.80 14.04
CA LYS A 712 17.91 -14.59 14.68
C LYS A 712 18.08 -14.17 16.15
N LYS A 713 18.14 -15.13 17.08
CA LYS A 713 18.39 -14.84 18.51
C LYS A 713 19.70 -14.08 18.71
N ARG A 714 20.77 -14.45 17.98
CA ARG A 714 22.07 -13.77 18.04
C ARG A 714 21.98 -12.28 17.64
N VAL A 715 21.17 -11.95 16.62
CA VAL A 715 20.98 -10.55 16.20
C VAL A 715 20.20 -9.77 17.24
N TYR A 716 19.16 -10.40 17.86
CA TYR A 716 18.43 -9.78 18.96
C TYR A 716 19.36 -9.41 20.13
N GLU A 717 20.25 -10.34 20.52
CA GLU A 717 21.22 -10.13 21.60
C GLU A 717 22.27 -9.09 21.23
N GLU A 718 22.81 -9.11 19.99
CA GLU A 718 23.78 -8.17 19.47
C GLU A 718 23.30 -6.72 19.53
N VAL A 719 22.04 -6.47 19.15
CA VAL A 719 21.48 -5.11 19.12
C VAL A 719 20.90 -4.66 20.46
N GLY A 720 20.97 -5.51 21.48
CA GLY A 720 20.48 -5.23 22.84
C GLY A 720 18.96 -5.34 22.98
N GLY A 721 18.30 -6.06 22.10
CA GLY A 721 16.89 -6.43 22.17
C GLY A 721 15.89 -5.28 22.27
N PHE A 722 14.71 -5.57 22.78
CA PHE A 722 13.68 -4.56 23.06
C PHE A 722 14.11 -3.61 24.20
N ASP A 723 13.64 -2.36 24.16
CA ASP A 723 13.82 -1.40 25.25
C ASP A 723 12.52 -1.24 26.05
N SER A 724 12.56 -1.59 27.34
CA SER A 724 11.38 -1.54 28.24
C SER A 724 10.80 -0.14 28.42
N LYS A 725 11.50 0.91 28.03
CA LYS A 725 10.99 2.28 28.00
C LYS A 725 9.90 2.50 26.96
N PHE A 726 9.82 1.64 25.94
CA PHE A 726 8.75 1.57 24.97
C PHE A 726 7.77 0.45 25.37
N ALA A 727 7.08 0.65 26.46
CA ALA A 727 6.28 -0.40 27.10
C ALA A 727 5.19 -0.96 26.17
N VAL A 728 4.67 -0.14 25.27
CA VAL A 728 3.53 -0.46 24.39
C VAL A 728 3.75 -0.08 22.94
N ALA A 729 4.04 1.19 22.65
CA ALA A 729 4.18 1.67 21.28
C ALA A 729 5.65 1.77 20.85
N PHE A 730 5.90 1.58 19.56
CA PHE A 730 7.21 1.77 18.92
C PHE A 730 8.35 0.86 19.41
N ASN A 731 8.09 -0.13 20.27
CA ASN A 731 9.12 -1.07 20.72
C ASN A 731 9.70 -1.92 19.56
N ASP A 732 8.85 -2.35 18.65
CA ASP A 732 9.20 -3.08 17.43
C ASP A 732 9.95 -2.19 16.43
N VAL A 733 9.50 -0.96 16.25
CA VAL A 733 10.14 0.02 15.37
C VAL A 733 11.53 0.39 15.91
N ASP A 734 11.68 0.62 17.22
CA ASP A 734 12.97 0.86 17.88
C ASP A 734 13.93 -0.32 17.68
N LEU A 735 13.44 -1.55 17.86
CA LEU A 735 14.23 -2.76 17.63
C LEU A 735 14.67 -2.87 16.16
N CYS A 736 13.76 -2.68 15.21
CA CYS A 736 14.09 -2.69 13.79
C CYS A 736 15.15 -1.64 13.42
N LEU A 737 15.04 -0.41 13.96
CA LEU A 737 16.03 0.63 13.70
C LEU A 737 17.41 0.33 14.33
N LYS A 738 17.47 -0.38 15.46
CA LYS A 738 18.73 -0.90 16.01
C LYS A 738 19.35 -1.97 15.09
N ILE A 739 18.53 -2.88 14.57
CA ILE A 739 18.92 -3.92 13.60
C ILE A 739 19.49 -3.26 12.35
N ARG A 740 18.78 -2.27 11.78
CA ARG A 740 19.25 -1.50 10.64
C ARG A 740 20.56 -0.78 10.89
N LYS A 741 20.73 -0.17 12.09
CA LYS A 741 21.97 0.50 12.50
C LYS A 741 23.15 -0.47 12.62
N ALA A 742 22.90 -1.73 12.93
CA ALA A 742 23.90 -2.80 12.93
C ALA A 742 24.25 -3.33 11.53
N GLY A 743 23.60 -2.82 10.46
CA GLY A 743 23.87 -3.16 9.07
C GLY A 743 22.99 -4.28 8.48
N TYR A 744 22.04 -4.80 9.24
CA TYR A 744 21.13 -5.86 8.76
C TYR A 744 19.92 -5.29 8.01
N LEU A 745 19.38 -6.09 7.10
CA LEU A 745 18.14 -5.83 6.38
C LEU A 745 16.92 -6.22 7.23
N ILE A 746 15.81 -5.53 6.99
CA ILE A 746 14.48 -5.89 7.49
C ILE A 746 13.64 -6.22 6.27
N VAL A 747 13.24 -7.47 6.12
CA VAL A 747 12.50 -7.94 4.95
C VAL A 747 11.01 -7.99 5.24
N TYR A 748 10.21 -7.42 4.35
CA TYR A 748 8.77 -7.64 4.32
C TYR A 748 8.46 -8.83 3.40
N ASP A 749 7.83 -9.85 3.96
CA ASP A 749 7.43 -11.06 3.24
C ASP A 749 5.91 -11.14 3.10
N PRO A 750 5.35 -10.77 1.93
CA PRO A 750 3.91 -10.79 1.71
C PRO A 750 3.32 -12.19 1.55
N TYR A 751 4.13 -13.24 1.47
CA TYR A 751 3.70 -14.62 1.32
C TYR A 751 3.49 -15.33 2.67
N ALA A 752 3.98 -14.74 3.76
CA ALA A 752 3.61 -15.11 5.11
C ALA A 752 2.36 -14.30 5.51
N GLU A 753 1.18 -14.90 5.43
CA GLU A 753 -0.10 -14.20 5.54
C GLU A 753 -0.85 -14.57 6.82
N LEU A 754 -1.30 -13.55 7.57
CA LEU A 754 -2.04 -13.71 8.82
C LEU A 754 -3.23 -12.75 8.88
N ILE A 755 -4.28 -13.15 9.62
CA ILE A 755 -5.28 -12.22 10.13
C ILE A 755 -4.84 -11.81 11.55
N HIS A 756 -4.91 -10.52 11.87
CA HIS A 756 -4.67 -10.00 13.21
C HIS A 756 -5.93 -9.32 13.73
N TYR A 757 -6.52 -9.92 14.76
CA TYR A 757 -7.81 -9.50 15.36
C TYR A 757 -7.66 -8.32 16.32
N GLU A 758 -6.81 -7.38 16.06
CA GLU A 758 -6.36 -6.26 16.88
C GLU A 758 -7.40 -5.72 17.88
N SER A 759 -6.93 -5.23 19.03
CA SER A 759 -7.67 -4.53 20.07
C SER A 759 -8.61 -5.36 20.97
N LYS A 760 -8.66 -6.69 20.82
CA LYS A 760 -9.47 -7.54 21.70
C LYS A 760 -8.90 -7.63 23.12
N SER A 761 -7.57 -7.65 23.23
CA SER A 761 -6.87 -7.84 24.52
C SER A 761 -6.47 -6.53 25.20
N ARG A 762 -6.23 -5.45 24.46
CA ARG A 762 -5.59 -4.23 24.97
C ARG A 762 -6.53 -3.03 25.08
N GLY A 763 -7.61 -2.97 24.30
CA GLY A 763 -8.50 -1.81 24.21
C GLY A 763 -7.82 -0.61 23.52
N TYR A 764 -8.57 0.47 23.34
CA TYR A 764 -8.06 1.71 22.73
C TYR A 764 -7.24 2.55 23.73
N GLU A 765 -6.40 3.47 23.23
CA GLU A 765 -5.69 4.49 24.02
C GLU A 765 -6.68 5.60 24.43
N ASP A 766 -7.60 5.28 25.34
CA ASP A 766 -8.78 6.07 25.69
C ASP A 766 -8.75 6.68 27.09
N THR A 767 -7.79 6.29 27.93
CA THR A 767 -7.61 6.86 29.28
C THR A 767 -6.47 7.89 29.28
N GLU A 768 -6.55 8.85 30.22
CA GLU A 768 -5.55 9.92 30.38
C GLU A 768 -4.14 9.35 30.62
N GLU A 769 -4.02 8.32 31.45
CA GLU A 769 -2.76 7.64 31.73
C GLU A 769 -2.15 6.96 30.49
N LYS A 770 -2.98 6.33 29.65
CA LYS A 770 -2.54 5.69 28.40
C LYS A 770 -2.09 6.74 27.38
N ILE A 771 -2.83 7.86 27.28
CA ILE A 771 -2.46 8.99 26.39
C ILE A 771 -1.13 9.61 26.84
N GLU A 772 -0.92 9.83 28.12
CA GLU A 772 0.33 10.37 28.65
C GLU A 772 1.51 9.41 28.41
N ARG A 773 1.32 8.10 28.62
CA ARG A 773 2.32 7.10 28.30
C ARG A 773 2.68 7.15 26.80
N PHE A 774 1.68 7.11 25.91
CA PHE A 774 1.88 7.16 24.47
C PHE A 774 2.65 8.42 24.04
N ASN A 775 2.32 9.58 24.61
CA ASN A 775 3.03 10.83 24.35
C ASN A 775 4.49 10.79 24.86
N ARG A 776 4.76 10.12 25.99
CA ARG A 776 6.14 9.91 26.47
C ARG A 776 6.93 9.02 25.52
N GLU A 777 6.32 7.94 25.02
CA GLU A 777 6.94 7.02 24.06
C GLU A 777 7.21 7.72 22.71
N ILE A 778 6.29 8.54 22.21
CA ILE A 778 6.52 9.41 21.04
C ILE A 778 7.75 10.30 21.24
N LYS A 779 7.80 11.04 22.35
CA LYS A 779 8.89 11.97 22.62
C LYS A 779 10.23 11.25 22.74
N LEU A 780 10.25 10.07 23.38
CA LEU A 780 11.44 9.25 23.48
C LEU A 780 11.90 8.79 22.10
N PHE A 781 10.99 8.31 21.26
CA PHE A 781 11.29 7.87 19.89
C PHE A 781 11.85 9.03 19.05
N GLN A 782 11.19 10.17 19.04
CA GLN A 782 11.62 11.36 18.31
C GLN A 782 12.99 11.86 18.76
N THR A 783 13.28 11.75 20.06
CA THR A 783 14.60 12.15 20.61
C THR A 783 15.69 11.16 20.19
N ARG A 784 15.43 9.86 20.29
CA ARG A 784 16.39 8.79 19.98
C ARG A 784 16.70 8.73 18.50
N TRP A 785 15.68 8.78 17.67
CA TRP A 785 15.76 8.59 16.22
C TRP A 785 15.66 9.90 15.42
N LYS A 786 16.02 11.03 16.06
CA LYS A 786 15.95 12.36 15.46
C LYS A 786 16.58 12.41 14.07
N LYS A 787 17.78 11.84 13.90
CA LYS A 787 18.51 11.88 12.62
C LYS A 787 17.76 11.20 11.48
N ILE A 788 17.18 10.02 11.71
CA ILE A 788 16.42 9.33 10.65
C ILE A 788 15.10 10.04 10.34
N LEU A 789 14.45 10.64 11.35
CA LEU A 789 13.26 11.46 11.14
C LEU A 789 13.56 12.75 10.35
N GLU A 790 14.75 13.34 10.51
CA GLU A 790 15.19 14.52 9.77
C GLU A 790 15.66 14.18 8.36
N ASN A 791 16.37 13.06 8.17
CA ASN A 791 16.92 12.63 6.88
C ASN A 791 15.89 11.91 6.00
N GLY A 792 14.81 11.41 6.58
CA GLY A 792 13.82 10.57 5.91
C GLY A 792 14.11 9.07 5.99
N ASP A 793 13.11 8.28 5.66
CA ASP A 793 13.19 6.82 5.56
C ASP A 793 13.85 6.44 4.23
N PRO A 794 14.97 5.69 4.19
CA PRO A 794 15.64 5.33 2.95
C PRO A 794 14.78 4.46 2.01
N TYR A 795 13.76 3.78 2.55
CA TYR A 795 12.85 2.95 1.76
C TYR A 795 11.56 3.68 1.35
N TYR A 796 11.46 4.99 1.68
CA TYR A 796 10.31 5.81 1.34
C TYR A 796 10.74 7.13 0.72
N SER A 797 10.31 7.40 -0.52
CA SER A 797 10.75 8.60 -1.24
C SER A 797 10.31 9.90 -0.53
N PRO A 798 11.18 10.93 -0.44
CA PRO A 798 10.80 12.24 0.10
C PRO A 798 9.73 12.96 -0.75
N ASN A 799 9.49 12.51 -1.97
CA ASN A 799 8.45 13.03 -2.86
C ASN A 799 7.06 12.47 -2.55
N LEU A 800 6.96 11.51 -1.65
CA LEU A 800 5.70 10.93 -1.16
C LEU A 800 5.32 11.52 0.19
N THR A 801 4.01 11.67 0.44
CA THR A 801 3.52 12.28 1.68
C THR A 801 3.72 11.39 2.90
N LEU A 802 4.05 12.02 4.02
CA LEU A 802 4.07 11.40 5.35
C LEU A 802 2.81 11.70 6.19
N ASP A 803 1.83 12.38 5.59
CA ASP A 803 0.56 12.71 6.28
C ASP A 803 -0.47 11.57 6.14
N HIS A 804 -0.33 10.72 5.10
CA HIS A 804 -1.19 9.61 4.78
C HIS A 804 -0.36 8.39 4.37
N ASN A 805 -0.95 7.20 4.51
CA ASN A 805 -0.31 5.90 4.25
C ASN A 805 -0.55 5.35 2.83
N ASP A 806 -1.01 6.18 1.91
CA ASP A 806 -1.45 5.83 0.54
C ASP A 806 -0.41 6.08 -0.55
N PHE A 807 0.81 6.48 -0.17
CA PHE A 807 1.87 6.86 -1.11
C PHE A 807 1.47 8.03 -2.03
N GLY A 808 0.60 8.92 -1.56
CA GLY A 808 0.23 10.15 -2.26
C GLY A 808 1.40 11.12 -2.40
N LEU A 809 1.25 12.12 -3.27
CA LEU A 809 2.28 13.12 -3.54
C LEU A 809 2.57 13.99 -2.31
N ASN A 810 3.84 14.26 -2.06
CA ASN A 810 4.27 15.26 -1.09
C ASN A 810 4.26 16.65 -1.73
N HIS A 811 3.19 17.41 -1.51
CA HIS A 811 3.07 18.78 -2.02
C HIS A 811 3.90 19.82 -1.25
N LEU A 812 4.45 19.41 -0.09
CA LEU A 812 5.32 20.23 0.75
C LEU A 812 6.81 19.90 0.54
N ALA A 813 7.12 18.93 -0.31
CA ALA A 813 8.50 18.63 -0.67
C ALA A 813 9.19 19.95 -1.08
N LYS A 814 10.26 20.29 -0.37
CA LYS A 814 10.99 21.53 -0.62
C LYS A 814 11.61 21.45 -2.01
N VAL A 815 11.12 22.29 -2.92
CA VAL A 815 11.92 22.63 -4.10
C VAL A 815 13.22 23.22 -3.54
N GLU A 816 14.30 22.46 -3.56
CA GLU A 816 15.58 22.96 -3.06
C GLU A 816 15.95 24.27 -3.78
N ARG A 817 15.88 25.38 -3.05
CA ARG A 817 16.44 26.66 -3.49
C ARG A 817 17.95 26.65 -3.20
N ARG A 818 18.68 25.69 -3.81
CA ARG A 818 20.15 25.77 -3.81
C ARG A 818 20.70 26.57 -4.97
#